data_a82ade17e37c04b2def7f2cae5596a45
#
_entry.id   a82ade17e37c04b2def7f2cae5596a45
#
_cell.length_a   1.000
_cell.length_b   1.000
_cell.length_c   1.000
_cell.angle_alpha   90.00
_cell.angle_beta   90.00
_cell.angle_gamma   90.00
#
_symmetry.space_group_name_H-M   'P 1'
#
loop_
_entity.id
_entity.type
_entity.pdbx_description
1 polymer ?
#
loop_
_entity_poly.entity_id
_entity_poly.type
_entity_poly.pdbx_seq_one_letter_code
_entity_poly.pdbx_strand_id
1 'polypeptide(L)'
;MPTKQRRTLYPDEAVEAARRNVEQFEWAKRRREEAVEEADRYLEGYGGLDGLWRLVTSQEIPRSCTVSFKNEAGSPITGTQFNEEHGSYGWEADPFEAPWKLTDPTCEMQFPTNDFGAYYESGLDEAGEFDPELADDDLLVNELYPERGESWGVDDGTGWVDDEGNRYHFVAYYNHWHCWYEIREILQALRDAFLLDGDRKYAQAGIVLLDRVADVYPSLDLSAWGPEAELYNSDAMSGQGRTMGCIWESVQIRSKLSAYDAFFPVMDDETAVAFLSDKADVYEIEGKGSGDAIRKNVEEGIVREVLPAVECSQIRGNFGHHQAALAMAGVVLDEPDGYTADALAHVFRPGEYVTEDDGTPWGRHEVTGGDVYPHLVEVVDRDGQANESPNYNAIVTRSVREIAEVLDGYDGTDEDLYEHPKVERMLGSRIPLLVLDRFTPHIGDSEETGNPGLNLDEELLVDAAARYDDPQLAQAAALAVENLDEIHGDVFDPDPERHAEVVQETLDAEGPLDLPSGNLAGFGLALLRQGENSGEPDETDDRRVAWVGYGRNSGEAGGSWHNHLDTLNLGLFGYGLNLAPDLGYPALGSTTPKRRNWAASTVSHNTVVVDAQPQKPQWVSEPKQFASTGEVDLIDVAAPEVYPQADEYRRTTAMVRFDDERSYVVDFFRVAGGEEHHFSFHAGEGEATAEGLDLLAQLEGTYAGPDVPRPGFREDTEYNQEVGNGFNYFDAVERDEAPPDSFSVDWDIVDTWDVREDGAEDVGVRLTMCNDLDEVALVDGEAPAKPGNPERLRYLLAKREGEDLDTTFTSVIEPYEGEPVVESVELVGVEAADGEEVDSEAVRAVKITLDDGRVDYAIRSSDPSRTYLIDDEIRFQGFFGVYREEGGEPAAAVLSDGTELGPEEGEPVLETDRGRLAGTVADFTRELAHENEIVVEFDGDVAEPEIEACVGEWIYVETDHDRNGAYEIQGAEIEGGQVVLDVGDRTTVRGYVDPEEPEQGFEYIPEEGAQFTIPRTYAWD
;
A
#
# COMPACT_ATOMS: atom_id res chain seq x y z
N MET A 1 40.79 18.19 10.27
CA MET A 1 39.84 19.22 10.80
C MET A 1 38.46 18.80 10.32
N PRO A 2 37.43 19.05 11.08
CA PRO A 2 36.09 18.72 10.63
C PRO A 2 35.72 19.50 9.36
N THR A 3 34.82 18.97 8.55
CA THR A 3 34.38 19.59 7.26
C THR A 3 33.20 20.53 7.51
N LYS A 4 32.20 20.04 8.24
CA LYS A 4 30.94 20.78 8.54
C LYS A 4 31.23 22.10 9.27
N GLN A 5 30.51 23.16 8.90
CA GLN A 5 30.69 24.51 9.47
C GLN A 5 29.46 25.05 10.18
N ARG A 6 28.25 24.57 9.85
CA ARG A 6 26.96 25.04 10.35
C ARG A 6 25.94 23.92 10.45
N ARG A 7 24.84 24.14 11.14
CA ARG A 7 23.65 23.31 11.02
C ARG A 7 22.99 23.53 9.66
N THR A 8 22.49 22.49 9.06
CA THR A 8 21.86 22.51 7.74
C THR A 8 20.42 22.00 7.77
N LEU A 9 20.12 20.97 8.55
CA LEU A 9 18.75 20.48 8.76
C LEU A 9 17.98 21.36 9.77
N TYR A 10 18.69 21.91 10.78
CA TYR A 10 18.11 22.75 11.81
C TYR A 10 18.82 24.11 11.84
N PRO A 11 18.62 24.96 10.81
CA PRO A 11 19.22 26.31 10.79
C PRO A 11 18.88 27.09 12.08
N ASP A 12 19.74 28.04 12.45
CA ASP A 12 19.56 28.76 13.70
C ASP A 12 18.22 29.50 13.75
N GLU A 13 17.73 30.03 12.61
CA GLU A 13 16.44 30.67 12.47
C GLU A 13 15.26 29.75 12.75
N ALA A 14 15.32 28.49 12.28
CA ALA A 14 14.30 27.46 12.53
C ALA A 14 14.27 27.05 14.01
N VAL A 15 15.43 26.87 14.64
CA VAL A 15 15.49 26.58 16.08
C VAL A 15 14.99 27.74 16.93
N GLU A 16 15.28 29.01 16.52
CA GLU A 16 14.70 30.18 17.17
C GLU A 16 13.18 30.26 16.97
N ALA A 17 12.67 29.88 15.81
CA ALA A 17 11.23 29.78 15.57
C ALA A 17 10.58 28.71 16.48
N ALA A 18 11.14 27.51 16.54
CA ALA A 18 10.66 26.45 17.41
C ALA A 18 10.55 26.86 18.89
N ARG A 19 11.57 27.53 19.41
CA ARG A 19 11.56 28.02 20.78
C ARG A 19 10.56 29.17 21.02
N ARG A 20 10.31 30.01 20.02
CA ARG A 20 9.22 31.00 20.10
C ARG A 20 7.86 30.31 20.10
N ASN A 21 7.66 29.30 19.24
CA ASN A 21 6.42 28.56 19.15
C ASN A 21 6.12 27.80 20.45
N VAL A 22 7.12 27.21 21.09
CA VAL A 22 7.02 26.59 22.42
C VAL A 22 6.55 27.60 23.49
N GLU A 23 6.93 28.90 23.39
CA GLU A 23 6.49 29.91 24.31
C GLU A 23 5.06 30.44 24.01
N GLN A 24 4.59 30.31 22.77
CA GLN A 24 3.34 30.91 22.27
C GLN A 24 2.18 29.93 22.21
N PHE A 25 2.42 28.67 21.82
CA PHE A 25 1.41 27.66 21.52
C PHE A 25 1.42 26.51 22.51
N GLU A 26 0.25 26.09 22.99
CA GLU A 26 0.13 24.98 23.95
C GLU A 26 0.50 23.62 23.32
N TRP A 27 0.24 23.42 22.02
CA TRP A 27 0.66 22.19 21.32
C TRP A 27 2.20 22.09 21.25
N ALA A 28 2.90 23.16 20.88
CA ALA A 28 4.36 23.20 20.81
C ALA A 28 5.00 23.04 22.22
N LYS A 29 4.35 23.57 23.25
CA LYS A 29 4.76 23.39 24.63
C LYS A 29 4.61 21.94 25.08
N ARG A 30 3.49 21.26 24.74
CA ARG A 30 3.32 19.82 24.99
C ARG A 30 4.42 19.01 24.32
N ARG A 31 4.70 19.24 23.02
CA ARG A 31 5.77 18.56 22.28
C ARG A 31 7.13 18.70 22.96
N ARG A 32 7.47 19.91 23.47
CA ARG A 32 8.67 20.12 24.28
C ARG A 32 8.63 19.32 25.60
N GLU A 33 7.51 19.34 26.33
CA GLU A 33 7.36 18.63 27.60
C GLU A 33 7.53 17.12 27.41
N GLU A 34 6.94 16.54 26.38
CA GLU A 34 7.08 15.14 26.00
C GLU A 34 8.53 14.79 25.63
N ALA A 35 9.18 15.59 24.78
CA ALA A 35 10.58 15.40 24.41
C ALA A 35 11.53 15.46 25.64
N VAL A 36 11.25 16.38 26.57
CA VAL A 36 12.02 16.50 27.82
C VAL A 36 11.79 15.32 28.76
N GLU A 37 10.53 14.88 28.94
CA GLU A 37 10.19 13.72 29.77
C GLU A 37 10.85 12.44 29.24
N GLU A 38 10.77 12.24 27.92
CA GLU A 38 11.37 11.07 27.25
C GLU A 38 12.90 11.08 27.38
N ALA A 39 13.54 12.22 27.09
CA ALA A 39 14.99 12.35 27.24
C ALA A 39 15.46 12.14 28.70
N ASP A 40 14.74 12.69 29.68
CA ASP A 40 15.04 12.53 31.11
C ASP A 40 14.83 11.06 31.53
N ARG A 41 13.80 10.37 31.04
CA ARG A 41 13.57 8.93 31.27
C ARG A 41 14.77 8.10 30.85
N TYR A 42 15.34 8.36 29.67
CA TYR A 42 16.53 7.64 29.19
C TYR A 42 17.78 7.98 30.02
N LEU A 43 17.98 9.26 30.33
CA LEU A 43 19.13 9.68 31.14
C LEU A 43 19.12 9.06 32.55
N GLU A 44 17.96 9.01 33.17
CA GLU A 44 17.78 8.40 34.50
C GLU A 44 17.88 6.87 34.43
N GLY A 45 17.21 6.24 33.47
CA GLY A 45 17.16 4.80 33.32
C GLY A 45 18.53 4.18 33.04
N TYR A 46 19.32 4.78 32.14
CA TYR A 46 20.70 4.32 31.88
C TYR A 46 21.75 4.85 32.85
N GLY A 47 21.38 5.69 33.83
CA GLY A 47 22.34 6.20 34.82
C GLY A 47 23.30 7.27 34.27
N GLY A 48 22.88 8.04 33.27
CA GLY A 48 23.63 9.16 32.71
C GLY A 48 24.63 8.77 31.62
N LEU A 49 25.67 9.59 31.43
CA LEU A 49 26.60 9.48 30.31
C LEU A 49 27.34 8.13 30.25
N ASP A 50 27.70 7.55 31.38
CA ASP A 50 28.42 6.27 31.41
C ASP A 50 27.58 5.10 30.94
N GLY A 51 26.32 5.05 31.34
CA GLY A 51 25.38 4.01 30.89
C GLY A 51 25.04 4.12 29.41
N LEU A 52 24.83 5.34 28.90
CA LEU A 52 24.62 5.56 27.46
C LEU A 52 25.86 5.15 26.63
N TRP A 53 27.07 5.46 27.11
CA TRP A 53 28.28 5.06 26.43
C TRP A 53 28.40 3.53 26.35
N ARG A 54 28.06 2.81 27.45
CA ARG A 54 28.09 1.33 27.52
C ARG A 54 26.98 0.62 26.76
N LEU A 55 25.90 1.32 26.39
CA LEU A 55 24.80 0.77 25.59
C LEU A 55 25.25 0.38 24.18
N VAL A 56 26.28 1.06 23.65
CA VAL A 56 26.77 0.83 22.29
C VAL A 56 27.64 -0.43 22.27
N THR A 57 27.14 -1.47 21.59
CA THR A 57 27.82 -2.76 21.44
C THR A 57 28.66 -2.84 20.18
N SER A 58 29.72 -3.68 20.19
CA SER A 58 30.64 -3.87 19.07
C SER A 58 30.19 -4.99 18.12
N GLN A 59 31.04 -5.26 17.11
CA GLN A 59 30.79 -6.28 16.07
C GLN A 59 30.60 -7.69 16.63
N GLU A 60 31.28 -8.05 17.72
CA GLU A 60 31.29 -9.40 18.30
C GLU A 60 29.95 -9.77 18.98
N ILE A 61 29.10 -8.80 19.26
CA ILE A 61 27.75 -9.05 19.77
C ILE A 61 26.73 -9.10 18.62
N PRO A 62 26.14 -10.26 18.35
CA PRO A 62 25.08 -10.39 17.33
C PRO A 62 23.92 -9.44 17.61
N ARG A 63 23.45 -8.73 16.59
CA ARG A 63 22.44 -7.69 16.68
C ARG A 63 21.36 -7.77 15.60
N SER A 64 21.40 -8.80 14.79
CA SER A 64 20.35 -9.08 13.82
C SER A 64 19.44 -10.17 14.34
N CYS A 65 18.15 -9.99 14.22
CA CYS A 65 17.17 -11.04 14.45
C CYS A 65 16.03 -10.88 13.48
N THR A 66 15.79 -11.89 12.66
CA THR A 66 14.49 -12.11 12.06
C THR A 66 13.80 -13.16 12.87
N VAL A 67 12.73 -12.78 13.45
CA VAL A 67 12.03 -13.61 14.39
C VAL A 67 11.08 -14.58 13.71
N SER A 68 10.57 -14.24 12.53
CA SER A 68 9.38 -14.91 12.03
C SER A 68 9.61 -15.97 10.97
N PHE A 69 10.61 -15.80 10.11
CA PHE A 69 10.64 -16.65 8.92
C PHE A 69 11.26 -18.03 9.14
N LYS A 70 12.08 -18.19 10.17
CA LYS A 70 12.79 -19.44 10.41
C LYS A 70 12.85 -19.86 11.86
N ASN A 71 12.46 -19.05 12.82
CA ASN A 71 12.29 -19.50 14.21
C ASN A 71 10.86 -20.07 14.37
N GLU A 72 10.63 -21.24 13.81
CA GLU A 72 9.38 -21.97 14.00
C GLU A 72 9.16 -22.41 15.45
N ALA A 73 10.20 -22.43 16.24
CA ALA A 73 10.15 -22.87 17.62
C ALA A 73 9.40 -21.91 18.56
N GLY A 74 9.30 -20.61 18.21
CA GLY A 74 8.66 -19.59 19.05
C GLY A 74 9.37 -19.40 20.37
N SER A 75 8.73 -19.74 21.49
CA SER A 75 9.33 -19.72 22.84
C SER A 75 9.79 -21.11 23.28
N PRO A 76 10.87 -21.21 24.11
CA PRO A 76 11.25 -22.47 24.72
C PRO A 76 10.19 -23.15 25.59
N ILE A 77 9.14 -22.41 25.97
CA ILE A 77 8.10 -22.88 26.90
C ILE A 77 6.80 -23.17 26.16
N THR A 78 6.33 -22.25 25.35
CA THR A 78 5.03 -22.28 24.69
C THR A 78 5.11 -22.73 23.23
N GLY A 79 6.34 -22.87 22.70
CA GLY A 79 6.54 -23.29 21.30
C GLY A 79 5.92 -22.30 20.31
N THR A 80 5.32 -22.82 19.25
CA THR A 80 4.70 -22.03 18.18
C THR A 80 3.51 -21.17 18.63
N GLN A 81 2.85 -21.53 19.75
CA GLN A 81 1.78 -20.73 20.35
C GLN A 81 2.21 -19.30 20.66
N PHE A 82 3.48 -19.11 21.06
CA PHE A 82 4.06 -17.78 21.27
C PHE A 82 3.91 -16.88 20.03
N ASN A 83 4.25 -17.42 18.84
CA ASN A 83 4.16 -16.64 17.60
C ASN A 83 2.70 -16.40 17.17
N GLU A 84 1.80 -17.33 17.48
CA GLU A 84 0.37 -17.22 17.17
C GLU A 84 -0.32 -16.15 18.03
N GLU A 85 0.08 -16.03 19.30
CA GLU A 85 -0.54 -15.09 20.26
C GLU A 85 0.12 -13.70 20.24
N HIS A 86 1.45 -13.62 20.01
CA HIS A 86 2.22 -12.38 20.17
C HIS A 86 2.91 -11.90 18.87
N GLY A 87 2.73 -12.61 17.75
CA GLY A 87 3.30 -12.27 16.47
C GLY A 87 4.82 -12.45 16.40
N SER A 88 5.42 -11.80 15.41
CA SER A 88 6.84 -11.98 15.07
C SER A 88 7.82 -11.34 16.07
N TYR A 89 7.36 -10.37 16.83
CA TYR A 89 8.18 -9.56 17.75
C TYR A 89 7.64 -9.60 19.18
N GLY A 90 7.16 -10.77 19.61
CA GLY A 90 6.42 -10.97 20.85
C GLY A 90 7.24 -10.92 22.15
N TRP A 91 8.59 -10.86 22.11
CA TRP A 91 9.39 -10.77 23.31
C TRP A 91 9.30 -9.39 23.96
N GLU A 92 9.04 -9.35 25.26
CA GLU A 92 9.07 -8.14 26.06
C GLU A 92 10.42 -7.98 26.79
N ALA A 93 10.83 -6.74 27.03
CA ALA A 93 12.00 -6.43 27.84
C ALA A 93 11.80 -5.14 28.66
N ASP A 94 12.42 -5.10 29.81
CA ASP A 94 12.63 -3.88 30.58
C ASP A 94 14.15 -3.69 30.77
N PRO A 95 14.80 -2.85 29.90
CA PRO A 95 16.23 -2.67 29.93
C PRO A 95 16.74 -1.96 31.19
N PHE A 96 15.87 -1.29 31.93
CA PHE A 96 16.24 -0.60 33.16
C PHE A 96 16.22 -1.51 34.40
N GLU A 97 15.18 -2.35 34.53
CA GLU A 97 15.01 -3.23 35.69
C GLU A 97 15.69 -4.59 35.49
N ALA A 98 15.72 -5.09 34.25
CA ALA A 98 16.26 -6.39 33.89
C ALA A 98 17.10 -6.34 32.60
N PRO A 99 18.26 -5.63 32.59
CA PRO A 99 19.11 -5.53 31.41
C PRO A 99 19.52 -6.90 30.88
N TRP A 100 19.58 -7.03 29.54
CA TRP A 100 19.91 -8.28 28.84
C TRP A 100 18.90 -9.43 29.06
N LYS A 101 17.66 -9.13 29.49
CA LYS A 101 16.59 -10.11 29.66
C LYS A 101 15.43 -9.83 28.73
N LEU A 102 14.94 -10.89 28.10
CA LEU A 102 13.67 -10.94 27.41
C LEU A 102 12.66 -11.69 28.26
N THR A 103 11.43 -11.28 28.31
CA THR A 103 10.33 -11.93 29.00
C THR A 103 9.35 -12.52 27.97
N ASP A 104 9.00 -13.79 28.15
CA ASP A 104 7.92 -14.43 27.43
C ASP A 104 6.60 -13.97 28.06
N PRO A 105 5.77 -13.16 27.38
CA PRO A 105 4.52 -12.62 27.95
C PRO A 105 3.48 -13.68 28.26
N THR A 106 3.55 -14.87 27.64
CA THR A 106 2.64 -15.98 27.90
C THR A 106 2.85 -16.64 29.27
N CYS A 107 4.11 -16.68 29.76
CA CYS A 107 4.46 -17.41 30.98
C CYS A 107 5.34 -16.63 31.95
N GLU A 108 5.66 -15.38 31.67
CA GLU A 108 6.50 -14.48 32.50
C GLU A 108 7.93 -15.02 32.76
N MET A 109 8.41 -16.00 31.98
CA MET A 109 9.78 -16.52 32.10
C MET A 109 10.77 -15.65 31.34
N GLN A 110 11.97 -15.47 31.95
CA GLN A 110 13.02 -14.60 31.40
C GLN A 110 14.18 -15.38 30.79
N PHE A 111 14.74 -14.85 29.71
CA PHE A 111 15.88 -15.37 28.96
C PHE A 111 16.82 -14.23 28.50
N PRO A 112 18.13 -14.53 28.32
CA PRO A 112 18.83 -15.77 28.68
C PRO A 112 18.83 -16.02 30.19
N THR A 113 19.06 -17.28 30.59
CA THR A 113 19.00 -17.66 32.00
C THR A 113 20.28 -17.40 32.78
N ASN A 114 21.40 -17.14 32.10
CA ASN A 114 22.67 -16.66 32.65
C ASN A 114 22.70 -15.14 32.82
N ASP A 115 23.58 -14.60 33.59
CA ASP A 115 23.91 -13.17 33.66
C ASP A 115 24.79 -12.76 32.47
N PHE A 116 24.15 -12.49 31.33
CA PHE A 116 24.86 -12.08 30.11
C PHE A 116 25.55 -10.71 30.30
N GLY A 117 24.96 -9.79 31.08
CA GLY A 117 25.58 -8.48 31.35
C GLY A 117 26.94 -8.61 32.03
N ALA A 118 27.04 -9.45 33.07
CA ALA A 118 28.35 -9.73 33.72
C ALA A 118 29.31 -10.43 32.75
N TYR A 119 28.82 -11.38 31.94
CA TYR A 119 29.64 -12.06 30.93
C TYR A 119 30.19 -11.06 29.90
N TYR A 120 29.35 -10.17 29.36
CA TYR A 120 29.76 -9.10 28.45
C TYR A 120 30.79 -8.17 29.07
N GLU A 121 30.57 -7.69 30.29
CA GLU A 121 31.54 -6.81 30.98
C GLU A 121 32.89 -7.48 31.23
N SER A 122 32.90 -8.79 31.50
CA SER A 122 34.14 -9.54 31.72
C SER A 122 35.00 -9.69 30.46
N GLY A 123 34.38 -9.61 29.28
CA GLY A 123 35.03 -9.75 27.98
C GLY A 123 35.43 -8.43 27.31
N LEU A 124 35.27 -7.27 27.98
CA LEU A 124 35.66 -6.00 27.36
C LEU A 124 37.19 -5.90 27.26
N ASP A 125 37.70 -5.60 26.09
CA ASP A 125 39.09 -5.37 25.77
C ASP A 125 39.57 -3.94 26.12
N GLU A 126 40.81 -3.60 25.73
CA GLU A 126 41.42 -2.29 25.95
C GLU A 126 40.71 -1.15 25.14
N ALA A 127 39.94 -1.47 24.07
CA ALA A 127 39.13 -0.52 23.29
C ALA A 127 37.69 -0.39 23.82
N GLY A 128 37.34 -1.15 24.87
CA GLY A 128 35.98 -1.24 25.39
C GLY A 128 35.05 -1.96 24.42
N GLU A 129 35.58 -2.87 23.61
CA GLU A 129 34.87 -3.75 22.72
C GLU A 129 34.83 -5.16 23.30
N PHE A 130 33.76 -5.91 23.00
CA PHE A 130 33.61 -7.26 23.54
C PHE A 130 34.46 -8.25 22.74
N ASP A 131 35.30 -8.99 23.43
CA ASP A 131 36.06 -10.13 22.90
C ASP A 131 35.65 -11.40 23.66
N PRO A 132 34.97 -12.36 23.04
CA PRO A 132 34.53 -13.59 23.68
C PRO A 132 35.70 -14.45 24.19
N GLU A 133 36.92 -14.27 23.66
CA GLU A 133 38.13 -14.97 24.17
C GLU A 133 38.62 -14.44 25.54
N LEU A 134 38.24 -13.21 25.90
CA LEU A 134 38.54 -12.60 27.19
C LEU A 134 37.47 -12.86 28.25
N ALA A 135 36.23 -13.18 27.82
CA ALA A 135 35.08 -13.32 28.69
C ALA A 135 35.20 -14.52 29.66
N ASP A 136 34.56 -14.38 30.82
CA ASP A 136 34.60 -15.40 31.88
C ASP A 136 33.50 -16.47 31.65
N ASP A 137 33.88 -17.61 31.11
CA ASP A 137 32.99 -18.74 30.83
C ASP A 137 32.29 -19.29 32.10
N ASP A 138 32.78 -19.04 33.29
CA ASP A 138 32.12 -19.45 34.54
C ASP A 138 30.77 -18.73 34.75
N LEU A 139 30.53 -17.64 34.03
CA LEU A 139 29.23 -16.90 34.00
C LEU A 139 28.19 -17.49 33.05
N LEU A 140 28.57 -18.44 32.19
CA LEU A 140 27.66 -19.14 31.28
C LEU A 140 26.95 -20.29 32.00
N VAL A 141 26.16 -19.96 33.00
CA VAL A 141 25.41 -20.91 33.83
C VAL A 141 23.98 -20.44 34.02
N ASN A 142 23.01 -21.39 34.02
CA ASN A 142 21.60 -21.10 34.28
C ASN A 142 21.38 -20.71 35.75
N GLU A 143 21.30 -19.42 36.02
CA GLU A 143 21.07 -18.87 37.34
C GLU A 143 19.56 -18.75 37.69
N LEU A 144 18.69 -18.47 36.69
CA LEU A 144 17.31 -18.20 36.96
C LEU A 144 16.46 -19.46 37.25
N TYR A 145 16.74 -20.58 36.59
CA TYR A 145 15.97 -21.82 36.67
C TYR A 145 16.89 -23.05 36.82
N PRO A 146 17.72 -23.14 37.86
CA PRO A 146 18.75 -24.19 38.01
C PRO A 146 18.19 -25.61 38.06
N GLU A 147 16.91 -25.79 38.40
CA GLU A 147 16.21 -27.08 38.35
C GLU A 147 16.00 -27.64 36.94
N ARG A 148 16.17 -26.82 35.91
CA ARG A 148 16.03 -27.23 34.49
C ARG A 148 17.36 -27.68 33.88
N GLY A 149 18.48 -27.50 34.59
CA GLY A 149 19.82 -27.87 34.11
C GLY A 149 20.76 -26.68 34.00
N GLU A 150 22.07 -26.96 34.11
CA GLU A 150 23.15 -25.95 34.20
C GLU A 150 23.26 -25.07 32.93
N SER A 151 23.00 -25.66 31.76
CA SER A 151 23.09 -24.96 30.45
C SER A 151 21.71 -24.62 29.80
N TRP A 152 20.61 -24.86 30.54
CA TRP A 152 19.28 -24.63 29.96
C TRP A 152 19.00 -23.13 29.81
N GLY A 153 18.72 -22.68 28.58
CA GLY A 153 18.43 -21.28 28.28
C GLY A 153 19.64 -20.33 28.40
N VAL A 154 20.85 -20.85 28.45
CA VAL A 154 22.10 -20.06 28.52
C VAL A 154 22.47 -19.60 27.12
N ASP A 155 22.68 -18.30 26.93
CA ASP A 155 23.11 -17.69 25.68
C ASP A 155 24.44 -16.93 25.89
N ASP A 156 25.43 -17.23 25.07
CA ASP A 156 26.74 -16.57 25.04
C ASP A 156 26.80 -15.43 23.97
N GLY A 157 25.69 -15.14 23.32
CA GLY A 157 25.55 -14.22 22.19
C GLY A 157 25.25 -14.93 20.89
N THR A 158 25.55 -16.21 20.74
CA THR A 158 25.34 -17.02 19.55
C THR A 158 24.01 -17.79 19.56
N GLY A 159 23.29 -17.70 20.66
CA GLY A 159 22.00 -18.36 20.87
C GLY A 159 22.10 -19.68 21.65
N TRP A 160 20.98 -20.06 22.26
CA TRP A 160 20.83 -21.35 22.96
C TRP A 160 20.14 -22.37 22.07
N VAL A 161 20.65 -23.63 22.06
CA VAL A 161 20.06 -24.75 21.30
C VAL A 161 19.43 -25.75 22.26
N ASP A 162 18.15 -26.08 22.05
CA ASP A 162 17.43 -27.07 22.84
C ASP A 162 17.77 -28.53 22.46
N ASP A 163 17.16 -29.49 23.17
CA ASP A 163 17.36 -30.94 22.90
C ASP A 163 16.77 -31.40 21.55
N GLU A 164 15.88 -30.60 20.94
CA GLU A 164 15.23 -30.86 19.64
C GLU A 164 16.03 -30.23 18.49
N GLY A 165 17.03 -29.40 18.80
CA GLY A 165 17.88 -28.72 17.82
C GLY A 165 17.39 -27.32 17.44
N ASN A 166 16.36 -26.79 18.09
CA ASN A 166 15.90 -25.43 17.87
C ASN A 166 16.86 -24.43 18.51
N ARG A 167 17.21 -23.37 17.79
CA ARG A 167 18.06 -22.30 18.27
C ARG A 167 17.26 -21.06 18.63
N TYR A 168 17.52 -20.49 19.79
CA TYR A 168 16.88 -19.28 20.31
C TYR A 168 17.93 -18.19 20.52
N HIS A 169 17.77 -17.04 19.87
CA HIS A 169 18.73 -15.93 19.85
C HIS A 169 18.32 -14.80 20.81
N PHE A 170 18.36 -15.04 22.14
CA PHE A 170 17.90 -14.07 23.13
C PHE A 170 18.76 -12.81 23.15
N VAL A 171 20.07 -12.97 23.17
CA VAL A 171 21.02 -11.85 23.21
C VAL A 171 20.98 -11.04 21.94
N ALA A 172 20.95 -11.70 20.78
CA ALA A 172 20.87 -11.00 19.50
C ALA A 172 19.57 -10.20 19.37
N TYR A 173 18.43 -10.75 19.81
CA TYR A 173 17.15 -10.06 19.85
C TYR A 173 17.19 -8.84 20.77
N TYR A 174 17.69 -9.01 22.02
CA TYR A 174 17.84 -7.90 22.95
C TYR A 174 18.75 -6.80 22.38
N ASN A 175 19.89 -7.18 21.80
CA ASN A 175 20.82 -6.23 21.20
C ASN A 175 20.20 -5.48 20.01
N HIS A 176 19.39 -6.14 19.19
CA HIS A 176 18.65 -5.52 18.08
C HIS A 176 17.69 -4.43 18.60
N TRP A 177 16.76 -4.81 19.49
CA TRP A 177 15.62 -3.97 19.89
C TRP A 177 15.94 -3.04 21.07
N HIS A 178 16.66 -3.53 22.07
CA HIS A 178 16.90 -2.82 23.34
C HIS A 178 18.31 -2.24 23.47
N CYS A 179 19.13 -2.32 22.43
CA CYS A 179 20.38 -1.58 22.33
C CYS A 179 20.34 -0.69 21.08
N TRP A 180 20.32 -1.28 19.88
CA TRP A 180 20.48 -0.49 18.66
C TRP A 180 19.22 0.25 18.22
N TYR A 181 18.03 -0.33 18.38
CA TYR A 181 16.77 0.37 18.11
C TYR A 181 16.60 1.52 19.13
N GLU A 182 16.81 1.24 20.40
CA GLU A 182 16.71 2.23 21.46
C GLU A 182 17.77 3.33 21.37
N ILE A 183 19.00 3.05 20.87
CA ILE A 183 20.00 4.10 20.54
C ILE A 183 19.39 5.13 19.56
N ARG A 184 18.60 4.69 18.60
CA ARG A 184 17.86 5.57 17.68
C ARG A 184 16.89 6.47 18.45
N GLU A 185 16.02 5.87 19.26
CA GLU A 185 15.01 6.59 20.06
C GLU A 185 15.67 7.59 21.03
N ILE A 186 16.73 7.17 21.72
CA ILE A 186 17.49 8.04 22.63
C ILE A 186 18.06 9.25 21.88
N LEU A 187 18.68 9.05 20.72
CA LEU A 187 19.23 10.15 19.92
C LEU A 187 18.15 11.13 19.47
N GLN A 188 16.97 10.63 19.10
CA GLN A 188 15.83 11.46 18.72
C GLN A 188 15.31 12.26 19.92
N ALA A 189 15.04 11.60 21.05
CA ALA A 189 14.57 12.26 22.27
C ALA A 189 15.55 13.34 22.77
N LEU A 190 16.85 13.03 22.81
CA LEU A 190 17.91 13.99 23.22
C LEU A 190 18.03 15.16 22.24
N ARG A 191 17.88 14.90 20.92
CA ARG A 191 17.88 15.94 19.87
C ARG A 191 16.72 16.90 20.07
N ASP A 192 15.50 16.36 20.18
CA ASP A 192 14.29 17.15 20.26
C ASP A 192 14.23 17.96 21.56
N ALA A 193 14.58 17.33 22.69
CA ALA A 193 14.71 18.03 23.96
C ALA A 193 15.75 19.16 23.89
N PHE A 194 16.90 18.97 23.24
CA PHE A 194 17.90 20.01 23.10
C PHE A 194 17.43 21.16 22.17
N LEU A 195 16.82 20.83 21.03
CA LEU A 195 16.35 21.83 20.08
C LEU A 195 15.23 22.69 20.68
N LEU A 196 14.27 22.07 21.37
CA LEU A 196 13.07 22.73 21.88
C LEU A 196 13.28 23.43 23.23
N ASP A 197 13.97 22.78 24.19
CA ASP A 197 14.22 23.33 25.53
C ASP A 197 15.55 24.11 25.64
N GLY A 198 16.60 23.60 24.98
CA GLY A 198 17.92 24.22 24.97
C GLY A 198 18.82 23.84 26.14
N ASP A 199 18.41 22.96 27.06
CA ASP A 199 19.29 22.47 28.13
C ASP A 199 20.42 21.63 27.54
N ARG A 200 21.67 22.05 27.83
CA ARG A 200 22.87 21.40 27.31
C ARG A 200 23.07 19.97 27.79
N LYS A 201 22.41 19.54 28.89
CA LYS A 201 22.52 18.17 29.39
C LYS A 201 22.13 17.15 28.33
N TYR A 202 21.12 17.48 27.48
CA TYR A 202 20.66 16.61 26.41
C TYR A 202 21.69 16.51 25.28
N ALA A 203 22.25 17.64 24.87
CA ALA A 203 23.32 17.62 23.87
C ALA A 203 24.59 16.92 24.40
N GLN A 204 24.96 17.09 25.68
CA GLN A 204 26.09 16.39 26.29
C GLN A 204 25.93 14.86 26.18
N ALA A 205 24.72 14.38 26.51
CA ALA A 205 24.40 12.95 26.41
C ALA A 205 24.39 12.45 24.96
N GLY A 206 23.77 13.20 24.06
CA GLY A 206 23.71 12.89 22.63
C GLY A 206 25.10 12.87 21.98
N ILE A 207 25.97 13.81 22.32
CA ILE A 207 27.37 13.85 21.83
C ILE A 207 28.15 12.63 22.29
N VAL A 208 28.02 12.23 23.56
CA VAL A 208 28.70 11.04 24.11
C VAL A 208 28.24 9.77 23.41
N LEU A 209 26.89 9.60 23.23
CA LEU A 209 26.33 8.45 22.56
C LEU A 209 26.74 8.40 21.09
N LEU A 210 26.64 9.52 20.37
CA LEU A 210 26.94 9.61 18.95
C LEU A 210 28.44 9.39 18.66
N ASP A 211 29.33 9.94 19.50
CA ASP A 211 30.78 9.73 19.37
C ASP A 211 31.17 8.26 19.60
N ARG A 212 30.53 7.58 20.57
CA ARG A 212 30.78 6.15 20.80
C ARG A 212 30.23 5.30 19.63
N VAL A 213 29.07 5.64 19.06
CA VAL A 213 28.60 4.97 17.85
C VAL A 213 29.61 5.14 16.71
N ALA A 214 30.20 6.34 16.54
CA ALA A 214 31.21 6.59 15.51
C ALA A 214 32.49 5.75 15.68
N ASP A 215 32.83 5.33 16.90
CA ASP A 215 34.00 4.47 17.14
C ASP A 215 33.78 3.04 16.58
N VAL A 216 32.54 2.52 16.65
CA VAL A 216 32.26 1.12 16.29
C VAL A 216 31.61 0.96 14.92
N TYR A 217 30.83 1.94 14.45
CA TYR A 217 30.01 1.86 13.25
C TYR A 217 30.78 1.45 11.97
N PRO A 218 32.02 1.92 11.70
CA PRO A 218 32.77 1.53 10.51
C PRO A 218 33.12 0.03 10.45
N SER A 219 33.20 -0.64 11.61
CA SER A 219 33.54 -2.07 11.70
C SER A 219 32.32 -2.98 11.69
N LEU A 220 31.10 -2.41 11.79
CA LEU A 220 29.87 -3.20 11.87
C LEU A 220 29.49 -3.80 10.51
N ASP A 221 29.24 -5.11 10.50
CA ASP A 221 28.84 -5.88 9.33
C ASP A 221 27.95 -7.06 9.75
N LEU A 222 26.71 -7.06 9.30
CA LEU A 222 25.76 -8.14 9.60
C LEU A 222 26.02 -9.42 8.81
N SER A 223 26.75 -9.36 7.70
CA SER A 223 27.07 -10.54 6.91
C SER A 223 27.84 -11.62 7.69
N ALA A 224 28.57 -11.23 8.74
CA ALA A 224 29.24 -12.16 9.66
C ALA A 224 28.26 -13.08 10.42
N TRP A 225 27.01 -12.66 10.56
CA TRP A 225 25.97 -13.35 11.32
C TRP A 225 24.96 -14.07 10.42
N GLY A 226 25.29 -14.31 9.16
CA GLY A 226 24.42 -14.87 8.13
C GLY A 226 23.86 -16.27 8.41
N PRO A 227 23.38 -16.99 7.37
CA PRO A 227 22.64 -18.24 7.53
C PRO A 227 23.38 -19.33 8.30
N GLU A 228 24.70 -19.32 8.32
CA GLU A 228 25.49 -20.30 9.07
C GLU A 228 25.28 -20.19 10.58
N ALA A 229 25.01 -18.97 11.08
CA ALA A 229 24.63 -18.71 12.45
C ALA A 229 23.10 -18.75 12.67
N GLU A 230 22.32 -18.99 11.61
CA GLU A 230 20.85 -18.97 11.63
C GLU A 230 20.25 -17.63 12.08
N LEU A 231 21.02 -16.54 11.96
CA LEU A 231 20.57 -15.18 12.22
C LEU A 231 20.19 -14.54 10.88
N TYR A 232 18.96 -14.06 10.81
CA TYR A 232 18.41 -13.39 9.64
C TYR A 232 18.03 -11.98 10.03
N ASN A 233 18.23 -11.03 9.12
CA ASN A 233 17.74 -9.68 9.27
C ASN A 233 16.39 -9.49 8.55
N SER A 234 15.74 -8.35 8.74
CA SER A 234 14.43 -8.03 8.19
C SER A 234 14.40 -7.69 6.69
N ASP A 235 15.51 -7.84 5.99
CA ASP A 235 15.67 -7.56 4.56
C ASP A 235 15.44 -8.77 3.66
N ALA A 236 14.55 -9.64 4.02
CA ALA A 236 14.28 -10.89 3.32
C ALA A 236 15.51 -11.80 3.15
N MET A 237 16.41 -11.78 4.11
CA MET A 237 17.59 -12.66 4.19
C MET A 237 18.74 -12.31 3.23
N SER A 238 18.88 -11.06 2.82
CA SER A 238 20.03 -10.64 2.00
C SER A 238 21.36 -10.68 2.76
N GLY A 239 21.30 -10.68 4.11
CA GLY A 239 22.47 -10.68 4.98
C GLY A 239 23.23 -9.36 5.01
N GLN A 240 22.70 -8.32 4.35
CA GLN A 240 23.32 -7.01 4.32
C GLN A 240 22.84 -6.12 5.46
N GLY A 241 23.68 -5.17 5.86
CA GLY A 241 23.43 -4.21 6.92
C GLY A 241 24.61 -4.02 7.85
N ARG A 242 24.54 -3.02 8.71
CA ARG A 242 25.54 -2.73 9.75
C ARG A 242 24.98 -2.93 11.14
N THR A 243 23.88 -2.25 11.48
CA THR A 243 23.30 -2.28 12.83
C THR A 243 22.10 -3.19 12.96
N MET A 244 21.15 -3.18 11.99
CA MET A 244 19.87 -3.87 12.14
C MET A 244 19.39 -4.64 10.90
N GLY A 245 20.04 -4.49 9.78
CA GLY A 245 19.63 -5.03 8.50
C GLY A 245 19.18 -3.95 7.54
N CYS A 246 19.23 -4.24 6.22
CA CYS A 246 19.17 -3.21 5.20
C CYS A 246 17.86 -2.38 5.22
N ILE A 247 16.72 -3.01 5.44
CA ILE A 247 15.42 -2.32 5.46
C ILE A 247 15.28 -1.30 6.62
N TRP A 248 15.90 -1.57 7.78
CA TRP A 248 15.89 -0.70 8.95
C TRP A 248 17.10 0.23 9.02
N GLU A 249 18.18 -0.10 8.31
CA GLU A 249 19.45 0.60 8.38
C GLU A 249 19.34 2.08 8.00
N SER A 250 18.50 2.39 6.99
CA SER A 250 18.27 3.77 6.54
C SER A 250 17.66 4.66 7.63
N VAL A 251 16.70 4.13 8.39
CA VAL A 251 16.08 4.84 9.52
C VAL A 251 17.08 5.01 10.67
N GLN A 252 17.90 3.99 10.92
CA GLN A 252 18.96 4.05 11.92
C GLN A 252 19.98 5.14 11.63
N ILE A 253 20.44 5.25 10.39
CA ILE A 253 21.47 6.22 10.04
C ILE A 253 20.92 7.66 10.02
N ARG A 254 19.67 7.89 9.57
CA ARG A 254 19.05 9.22 9.57
C ARG A 254 18.94 9.82 10.97
N SER A 255 18.63 9.00 12.00
CA SER A 255 18.60 9.48 13.39
C SER A 255 19.97 9.99 13.88
N LYS A 256 21.04 9.32 13.46
CA LYS A 256 22.43 9.72 13.80
C LYS A 256 22.84 11.00 13.07
N LEU A 257 22.46 11.12 11.79
CA LEU A 257 22.73 12.32 10.97
C LEU A 257 22.02 13.55 11.50
N SER A 258 20.72 13.44 11.81
CA SER A 258 19.92 14.53 12.36
C SER A 258 20.40 14.94 13.77
N ALA A 259 20.78 13.98 14.60
CA ALA A 259 21.37 14.26 15.91
C ALA A 259 22.73 14.98 15.79
N TYR A 260 23.58 14.58 14.83
CA TYR A 260 24.84 15.30 14.57
C TYR A 260 24.61 16.73 14.17
N ASP A 261 23.68 16.99 13.24
CA ASP A 261 23.35 18.37 12.83
C ASP A 261 22.85 19.19 14.02
N ALA A 262 21.93 18.66 14.81
CA ALA A 262 21.37 19.35 15.96
C ALA A 262 22.42 19.70 17.02
N PHE A 263 23.32 18.79 17.38
CA PHE A 263 24.34 19.01 18.41
C PHE A 263 25.59 19.73 17.91
N PHE A 264 25.78 19.88 16.61
CA PHE A 264 26.97 20.46 15.98
C PHE A 264 27.46 21.75 16.64
N PRO A 265 26.62 22.77 16.98
CA PRO A 265 27.10 24.02 17.56
C PRO A 265 27.70 23.89 18.97
N VAL A 266 27.41 22.80 19.68
CA VAL A 266 27.81 22.58 21.08
C VAL A 266 28.70 21.36 21.27
N MET A 267 29.26 20.79 20.21
CA MET A 267 30.16 19.63 20.31
C MET A 267 31.50 19.92 20.99
N ASP A 268 31.79 21.16 21.33
CA ASP A 268 32.93 21.60 22.14
C ASP A 268 32.56 21.75 23.64
N ASP A 269 31.38 21.24 24.06
CA ASP A 269 30.98 21.29 25.47
C ASP A 269 32.01 20.62 26.40
N GLU A 270 32.41 21.37 27.43
CA GLU A 270 33.51 20.94 28.33
C GLU A 270 33.18 19.62 29.06
N THR A 271 31.89 19.35 29.38
CA THR A 271 31.46 18.14 30.07
C THR A 271 31.59 16.90 29.20
N ALA A 272 31.06 17.01 27.95
CA ALA A 272 31.13 15.92 26.97
C ALA A 272 32.60 15.62 26.57
N VAL A 273 33.37 16.67 26.27
CA VAL A 273 34.79 16.55 25.93
C VAL A 273 35.60 15.92 27.08
N ALA A 274 35.39 16.35 28.34
CA ALA A 274 36.08 15.78 29.49
C ALA A 274 35.71 14.31 29.69
N PHE A 275 34.42 13.95 29.60
CA PHE A 275 33.97 12.57 29.73
C PHE A 275 34.58 11.67 28.65
N LEU A 276 34.56 12.09 27.39
CA LEU A 276 35.11 11.32 26.28
C LEU A 276 36.64 11.23 26.34
N SER A 277 37.33 12.28 26.81
CA SER A 277 38.78 12.24 27.07
C SER A 277 39.13 11.23 28.14
N ASP A 278 38.37 11.18 29.26
CA ASP A 278 38.57 10.21 30.34
C ASP A 278 38.35 8.77 29.84
N LYS A 279 37.33 8.56 28.98
CA LYS A 279 37.10 7.27 28.31
C LYS A 279 38.25 6.88 27.39
N ALA A 280 38.74 7.80 26.58
CA ALA A 280 39.88 7.59 25.69
C ALA A 280 41.16 7.21 26.45
N ASP A 281 41.39 7.81 27.61
CA ASP A 281 42.54 7.48 28.49
C ASP A 281 42.42 6.07 29.12
N VAL A 282 41.18 5.58 29.36
CA VAL A 282 40.91 4.23 29.94
C VAL A 282 40.98 3.15 28.88
N TYR A 283 40.43 3.39 27.69
CA TYR A 283 40.21 2.39 26.63
C TYR A 283 41.11 2.57 25.40
N GLU A 284 42.20 3.32 25.50
CA GLU A 284 43.17 3.60 24.42
C GLU A 284 42.57 4.06 23.10
N ILE A 285 41.40 4.77 23.15
CA ILE A 285 40.67 5.27 21.99
C ILE A 285 41.31 6.60 21.52
N GLU A 286 41.54 6.75 20.19
CA GLU A 286 42.20 7.95 19.67
C GLU A 286 41.26 9.18 19.70
N GLY A 287 41.86 10.36 19.97
CA GLY A 287 41.35 11.62 19.47
C GLY A 287 40.11 12.26 20.09
N LYS A 288 39.88 12.15 21.42
CA LYS A 288 38.70 12.69 22.10
C LYS A 288 38.91 14.04 22.84
N GLY A 289 40.09 14.65 22.72
CA GLY A 289 40.49 15.78 23.54
C GLY A 289 39.98 17.17 23.12
N SER A 290 39.10 17.27 22.14
CA SER A 290 38.51 18.55 21.70
C SER A 290 37.23 18.32 20.88
N GLY A 291 36.37 19.36 20.80
CA GLY A 291 35.18 19.33 19.95
C GLY A 291 35.49 19.05 18.49
N ASP A 292 36.57 19.58 17.95
CA ASP A 292 37.01 19.28 16.58
C ASP A 292 37.40 17.80 16.37
N ALA A 293 37.99 17.16 17.38
CA ALA A 293 38.29 15.74 17.30
C ALA A 293 37.03 14.90 17.30
N ILE A 294 36.04 15.23 18.15
CA ILE A 294 34.76 14.57 18.23
C ILE A 294 33.98 14.77 16.92
N ARG A 295 33.88 16.02 16.39
CA ARG A 295 33.27 16.29 15.08
C ARG A 295 33.87 15.42 13.98
N LYS A 296 35.21 15.39 13.93
CA LYS A 296 35.94 14.59 12.95
C LYS A 296 35.62 13.11 13.07
N ASN A 297 35.54 12.57 14.29
CA ASN A 297 35.18 11.19 14.56
C ASN A 297 33.80 10.85 14.00
N VAL A 298 32.79 11.71 14.28
CA VAL A 298 31.42 11.53 13.77
C VAL A 298 31.35 11.67 12.24
N GLU A 299 32.05 12.66 11.65
CA GLU A 299 32.07 12.82 10.19
C GLU A 299 32.68 11.61 9.49
N GLU A 300 33.82 11.10 9.97
CA GLU A 300 34.52 9.97 9.38
C GLU A 300 33.88 8.62 9.73
N GLY A 301 33.41 8.45 10.98
CA GLY A 301 32.85 7.19 11.46
C GLY A 301 31.36 6.98 11.19
N ILE A 302 30.61 8.05 10.83
CA ILE A 302 29.17 7.94 10.55
C ILE A 302 28.84 8.56 9.19
N VAL A 303 29.04 9.89 9.01
CA VAL A 303 28.48 10.61 7.87
C VAL A 303 29.09 10.13 6.54
N ARG A 304 30.41 10.02 6.47
CA ARG A 304 31.12 9.56 5.27
C ARG A 304 30.99 8.06 4.98
N GLU A 305 30.55 7.29 5.96
CA GLU A 305 30.28 5.86 5.81
C GLU A 305 28.96 5.58 5.06
N VAL A 306 28.06 6.60 4.90
CA VAL A 306 26.74 6.39 4.30
C VAL A 306 26.87 6.05 2.81
N LEU A 307 27.59 6.82 2.01
CA LEU A 307 27.73 6.56 0.57
C LEU A 307 28.30 5.17 0.28
N PRO A 308 29.46 4.76 0.82
CA PRO A 308 29.98 3.41 0.57
C PRO A 308 29.06 2.30 1.11
N ALA A 309 28.31 2.54 2.18
CA ALA A 309 27.36 1.57 2.70
C ALA A 309 26.12 1.43 1.82
N VAL A 310 25.67 2.51 1.17
CA VAL A 310 24.64 2.48 0.12
C VAL A 310 25.16 1.73 -1.11
N GLU A 311 26.35 2.09 -1.62
CA GLU A 311 26.95 1.45 -2.79
C GLU A 311 27.15 -0.07 -2.64
N CYS A 312 27.43 -0.56 -1.42
CA CYS A 312 27.53 -2.00 -1.16
C CYS A 312 26.26 -2.63 -0.56
N SER A 313 25.12 -1.93 -0.61
CA SER A 313 23.81 -2.41 -0.11
C SER A 313 23.73 -2.69 1.38
N GLN A 314 24.63 -2.18 2.21
CA GLN A 314 24.51 -2.25 3.68
C GLN A 314 23.44 -1.27 4.20
N ILE A 315 23.23 -0.12 3.52
CA ILE A 315 22.11 0.79 3.76
C ILE A 315 21.19 0.70 2.55
N ARG A 316 20.10 -0.01 2.70
CA ARG A 316 19.07 -0.20 1.68
C ARG A 316 17.70 -0.33 2.35
N GLY A 317 16.63 -0.23 1.60
CA GLY A 317 15.26 -0.41 2.08
C GLY A 317 14.31 -0.35 0.90
N ASN A 318 13.03 -0.16 1.16
CA ASN A 318 12.05 0.18 0.15
C ASN A 318 12.49 1.45 -0.58
N PHE A 319 11.97 1.65 -1.78
CA PHE A 319 12.36 2.81 -2.58
C PHE A 319 12.22 4.11 -1.78
N GLY A 320 13.21 4.97 -1.91
CA GLY A 320 13.32 6.25 -1.22
C GLY A 320 14.08 6.18 0.12
N HIS A 321 14.12 5.05 0.82
CA HIS A 321 14.72 4.95 2.15
C HIS A 321 16.23 5.26 2.17
N HIS A 322 17.02 4.58 1.32
CA HIS A 322 18.47 4.81 1.26
C HIS A 322 18.81 6.10 0.52
N GLN A 323 17.97 6.52 -0.41
CA GLN A 323 18.09 7.81 -1.10
C GLN A 323 17.93 8.98 -0.11
N ALA A 324 16.90 8.94 0.76
CA ALA A 324 16.70 9.94 1.81
C ALA A 324 17.87 9.96 2.82
N ALA A 325 18.37 8.79 3.23
CA ALA A 325 19.52 8.69 4.10
C ALA A 325 20.79 9.31 3.47
N LEU A 326 21.01 9.06 2.18
CA LEU A 326 22.17 9.57 1.46
C LEU A 326 22.05 11.07 1.17
N ALA A 327 20.87 11.56 0.78
CA ALA A 327 20.60 12.99 0.62
C ALA A 327 20.86 13.74 1.94
N MET A 328 20.31 13.21 3.06
CA MET A 328 20.54 13.75 4.39
C MET A 328 22.03 13.78 4.77
N ALA A 329 22.79 12.71 4.48
CA ALA A 329 24.23 12.67 4.75
C ALA A 329 24.98 13.76 3.93
N GLY A 330 24.62 13.95 2.67
CA GLY A 330 25.17 15.00 1.82
C GLY A 330 24.92 16.40 2.38
N VAL A 331 23.67 16.72 2.73
CA VAL A 331 23.26 18.00 3.29
C VAL A 331 23.88 18.24 4.68
N VAL A 332 23.89 17.21 5.53
CA VAL A 332 24.47 17.29 6.89
C VAL A 332 25.96 17.57 6.85
N LEU A 333 26.72 16.95 5.95
CA LEU A 333 28.16 17.22 5.84
C LEU A 333 28.48 18.62 5.31
N ASP A 334 27.64 19.16 4.44
CA ASP A 334 27.75 20.50 3.85
C ASP A 334 29.11 20.71 3.13
N GLU A 335 29.43 19.81 2.18
CA GLU A 335 30.62 19.85 1.33
C GLU A 335 30.21 19.87 -0.17
N PRO A 336 29.64 20.99 -0.67
CA PRO A 336 29.02 21.05 -2.01
C PRO A 336 29.92 20.65 -3.17
N ASP A 337 31.22 20.97 -3.11
CA ASP A 337 32.21 20.64 -4.15
C ASP A 337 32.87 19.24 -3.94
N GLY A 338 32.35 18.43 -3.04
CA GLY A 338 32.92 17.15 -2.65
C GLY A 338 31.84 16.11 -2.32
N TYR A 339 31.82 15.59 -1.08
CA TYR A 339 30.93 14.52 -0.66
C TYR A 339 29.45 14.80 -0.94
N THR A 340 28.97 16.02 -0.73
CA THR A 340 27.55 16.39 -1.00
C THR A 340 27.23 16.20 -2.47
N ALA A 341 28.09 16.70 -3.39
CA ALA A 341 27.91 16.52 -4.83
C ALA A 341 27.89 15.04 -5.23
N ASP A 342 28.82 14.23 -4.68
CA ASP A 342 28.88 12.78 -4.96
C ASP A 342 27.64 12.05 -4.44
N ALA A 343 27.18 12.38 -3.22
CA ALA A 343 26.00 11.80 -2.60
C ALA A 343 24.72 12.13 -3.39
N LEU A 344 24.47 13.40 -3.72
CA LEU A 344 23.29 13.81 -4.48
C LEU A 344 23.32 13.28 -5.92
N ALA A 345 24.50 13.29 -6.58
CA ALA A 345 24.63 12.66 -7.88
C ALA A 345 24.26 11.16 -7.83
N HIS A 346 24.60 10.46 -6.75
CA HIS A 346 24.19 9.06 -6.58
C HIS A 346 22.67 8.94 -6.36
N VAL A 347 22.05 9.81 -5.56
CA VAL A 347 20.60 9.79 -5.28
C VAL A 347 19.78 9.91 -6.58
N PHE A 348 20.16 10.79 -7.49
CA PHE A 348 19.36 11.13 -8.66
C PHE A 348 19.71 10.35 -9.94
N ARG A 349 20.95 9.85 -10.07
CA ARG A 349 21.35 9.11 -11.27
C ARG A 349 20.65 7.75 -11.36
N PRO A 350 20.44 7.26 -12.59
CA PRO A 350 20.01 5.89 -12.83
C PRO A 350 20.95 4.88 -12.18
N GLY A 351 20.39 3.75 -11.74
CA GLY A 351 21.17 2.73 -11.07
C GLY A 351 20.56 1.35 -11.12
N GLU A 352 21.43 0.36 -10.90
CA GLU A 352 21.06 -1.05 -10.82
C GLU A 352 21.50 -1.64 -9.48
N TYR A 353 20.74 -2.61 -9.01
CA TYR A 353 21.14 -3.49 -7.92
C TYR A 353 21.73 -4.77 -8.51
N VAL A 354 23.04 -4.93 -8.38
CA VAL A 354 23.79 -6.05 -8.95
C VAL A 354 24.26 -6.97 -7.83
N THR A 355 24.07 -8.28 -7.99
CA THR A 355 24.61 -9.31 -7.11
C THR A 355 25.62 -10.13 -7.87
N GLU A 356 26.88 -10.13 -7.40
CA GLU A 356 27.94 -10.95 -7.94
C GLU A 356 28.23 -12.15 -7.02
N ASP A 357 28.37 -13.35 -7.60
CA ASP A 357 28.82 -14.54 -6.84
C ASP A 357 30.32 -14.42 -6.55
N ASP A 358 30.65 -14.13 -5.30
CA ASP A 358 32.02 -14.04 -4.78
C ASP A 358 32.45 -15.27 -3.98
N GLY A 359 31.59 -16.30 -3.94
CA GLY A 359 31.79 -17.55 -3.20
C GLY A 359 31.34 -17.48 -1.74
N THR A 360 30.78 -16.36 -1.29
CA THR A 360 30.07 -16.26 -0.02
C THR A 360 28.59 -16.64 -0.18
N PRO A 361 27.86 -17.00 0.89
CA PRO A 361 26.45 -17.33 0.79
C PRO A 361 25.57 -16.21 0.25
N TRP A 362 26.00 -14.95 0.40
CA TRP A 362 25.25 -13.75 0.02
C TRP A 362 25.66 -13.14 -1.32
N GLY A 363 26.89 -13.44 -1.78
CA GLY A 363 27.51 -12.71 -2.87
C GLY A 363 27.95 -11.29 -2.47
N ARG A 364 28.49 -10.59 -3.45
CA ARG A 364 28.81 -9.16 -3.35
C ARG A 364 27.70 -8.36 -3.99
N HIS A 365 27.23 -7.36 -3.27
CA HIS A 365 26.19 -6.46 -3.77
C HIS A 365 26.77 -5.10 -4.17
N GLU A 366 26.24 -4.51 -5.22
CA GLU A 366 26.58 -3.18 -5.70
C GLU A 366 25.29 -2.44 -6.10
N VAL A 367 25.11 -1.21 -5.60
CA VAL A 367 24.06 -0.27 -5.97
C VAL A 367 24.71 0.88 -6.70
N THR A 368 24.45 1.00 -8.00
CA THR A 368 25.18 1.93 -8.87
C THR A 368 24.58 3.33 -8.92
N GLY A 369 23.34 3.52 -8.51
CA GLY A 369 22.62 4.80 -8.42
C GLY A 369 21.35 4.68 -7.60
N GLY A 370 20.79 5.81 -7.20
CA GLY A 370 19.59 5.90 -6.35
C GLY A 370 18.28 5.98 -7.12
N ASP A 371 18.34 6.25 -8.43
CA ASP A 371 17.24 6.09 -9.37
C ASP A 371 16.01 6.99 -9.12
N VAL A 372 16.16 8.14 -8.41
CA VAL A 372 15.01 8.97 -8.02
C VAL A 372 14.26 9.52 -9.23
N TYR A 373 14.93 10.14 -10.20
CA TYR A 373 14.24 10.67 -11.38
C TYR A 373 13.67 9.57 -12.28
N PRO A 374 14.40 8.50 -12.61
CA PRO A 374 13.82 7.38 -13.36
C PRO A 374 12.60 6.78 -12.65
N HIS A 375 12.63 6.60 -11.34
CA HIS A 375 11.50 6.09 -10.59
C HIS A 375 10.28 7.02 -10.66
N LEU A 376 10.46 8.32 -10.47
CA LEU A 376 9.37 9.30 -10.59
C LEU A 376 8.75 9.29 -12.01
N VAL A 377 9.58 9.16 -13.04
CA VAL A 377 9.11 9.25 -14.44
C VAL A 377 8.50 7.93 -14.91
N GLU A 378 9.12 6.78 -14.61
CA GLU A 378 8.80 5.47 -15.21
C GLU A 378 7.91 4.61 -14.31
N VAL A 379 8.08 4.71 -12.97
CA VAL A 379 7.45 3.81 -12.00
C VAL A 379 6.22 4.44 -11.35
N VAL A 380 6.32 5.70 -10.91
CA VAL A 380 5.15 6.45 -10.45
C VAL A 380 4.24 6.71 -11.63
N ASP A 381 2.99 6.25 -11.54
CA ASP A 381 2.01 6.41 -12.60
C ASP A 381 1.48 7.86 -12.71
N ARG A 382 0.57 8.09 -13.66
CA ARG A 382 0.01 9.43 -13.88
C ARG A 382 -1.02 9.85 -12.82
N ASP A 383 -1.45 8.93 -11.94
CA ASP A 383 -2.32 9.23 -10.79
C ASP A 383 -1.51 9.48 -9.51
N GLY A 384 -0.17 9.45 -9.60
CA GLY A 384 0.73 9.70 -8.49
C GLY A 384 0.99 8.48 -7.59
N GLN A 385 0.52 7.30 -7.98
CA GLN A 385 0.78 6.06 -7.24
C GLN A 385 2.08 5.42 -7.73
N ALA A 386 2.86 4.88 -6.81
CA ALA A 386 4.00 4.03 -7.17
C ALA A 386 3.50 2.61 -7.57
N ASN A 387 4.43 1.66 -7.70
CA ASN A 387 4.13 0.33 -8.22
C ASN A 387 3.76 -0.71 -7.15
N GLU A 388 3.36 -0.27 -5.98
CA GLU A 388 3.08 -1.08 -4.80
C GLU A 388 1.59 -1.09 -4.44
N SER A 389 1.21 -1.86 -3.43
CA SER A 389 -0.10 -1.72 -2.78
C SER A 389 -0.27 -0.33 -2.14
N PRO A 390 -1.48 0.15 -1.87
CA PRO A 390 -1.70 1.51 -1.34
C PRO A 390 -0.88 1.84 -0.10
N ASN A 391 -0.71 0.90 0.84
CA ASN A 391 0.10 1.14 2.05
C ASN A 391 1.60 1.26 1.76
N TYR A 392 2.10 0.45 0.83
CA TYR A 392 3.50 0.53 0.42
C TYR A 392 3.77 1.74 -0.48
N ASN A 393 2.81 2.16 -1.28
CA ASN A 393 2.89 3.44 -2.01
C ASN A 393 3.02 4.63 -1.05
N ALA A 394 2.35 4.61 0.11
CA ALA A 394 2.54 5.63 1.14
C ALA A 394 3.98 5.69 1.68
N ILE A 395 4.67 4.55 1.79
CA ILE A 395 6.09 4.51 2.20
C ILE A 395 6.96 5.21 1.15
N VAL A 396 6.70 4.95 -0.14
CA VAL A 396 7.43 5.61 -1.23
C VAL A 396 7.18 7.12 -1.21
N THR A 397 5.92 7.55 -1.08
CA THR A 397 5.52 8.96 -1.01
C THR A 397 6.21 9.69 0.15
N ARG A 398 6.17 9.12 1.38
CA ARG A 398 6.87 9.67 2.55
C ARG A 398 8.38 9.79 2.31
N SER A 399 8.99 8.77 1.69
CA SER A 399 10.43 8.77 1.45
C SER A 399 10.85 9.81 0.41
N VAL A 400 10.04 10.03 -0.64
CA VAL A 400 10.27 11.10 -1.63
C VAL A 400 10.08 12.46 -0.97
N ARG A 401 9.04 12.63 -0.13
CA ARG A 401 8.85 13.85 0.68
C ARG A 401 10.07 14.12 1.57
N GLU A 402 10.60 13.12 2.28
CA GLU A 402 11.80 13.29 3.11
C GLU A 402 13.01 13.77 2.30
N ILE A 403 13.20 13.29 1.06
CA ILE A 403 14.26 13.78 0.18
C ILE A 403 14.00 15.25 -0.17
N ALA A 404 12.76 15.59 -0.54
CA ALA A 404 12.36 16.95 -0.87
C ALA A 404 12.58 17.91 0.32
N GLU A 405 12.16 17.54 1.53
CA GLU A 405 12.34 18.34 2.76
C GLU A 405 13.81 18.55 3.12
N VAL A 406 14.64 17.52 2.97
CA VAL A 406 16.09 17.62 3.24
C VAL A 406 16.77 18.58 2.27
N LEU A 407 16.27 18.70 1.04
CA LEU A 407 16.82 19.60 0.01
C LEU A 407 16.21 20.99 0.03
N ASP A 408 14.99 21.15 0.59
CA ASP A 408 14.27 22.43 0.60
C ASP A 408 15.07 23.50 1.33
N GLY A 409 15.36 24.59 0.63
CA GLY A 409 16.15 25.71 1.14
C GLY A 409 17.63 25.42 1.36
N TYR A 410 18.19 24.28 0.91
CA TYR A 410 19.61 24.00 0.98
C TYR A 410 20.38 24.64 -0.18
N ASP A 411 21.26 25.60 0.11
CA ASP A 411 22.01 26.39 -0.88
C ASP A 411 23.04 25.60 -1.69
N GLY A 412 23.32 24.33 -1.36
CA GLY A 412 24.40 23.53 -1.97
C GLY A 412 23.97 22.75 -3.21
N THR A 413 22.72 22.85 -3.64
CA THR A 413 22.17 22.21 -4.84
C THR A 413 21.09 23.07 -5.46
N ASP A 414 20.82 22.86 -6.75
CA ASP A 414 19.68 23.43 -7.48
C ASP A 414 18.50 22.43 -7.58
N GLU A 415 18.62 21.26 -6.97
CA GLU A 415 17.58 20.21 -6.98
C GLU A 415 16.40 20.62 -6.10
N ASP A 416 15.20 20.68 -6.68
CA ASP A 416 13.94 20.94 -6.01
C ASP A 416 12.88 19.92 -6.44
N LEU A 417 12.59 18.93 -5.58
CA LEU A 417 11.61 17.90 -5.89
C LEU A 417 10.16 18.39 -5.76
N TYR A 418 9.91 19.45 -5.02
CA TYR A 418 8.56 20.00 -4.90
C TYR A 418 8.06 20.67 -6.19
N GLU A 419 8.97 21.10 -7.07
CA GLU A 419 8.65 21.60 -8.40
C GLU A 419 8.38 20.47 -9.44
N HIS A 420 8.57 19.19 -9.06
CA HIS A 420 8.36 18.06 -9.99
C HIS A 420 6.88 17.68 -10.04
N PRO A 421 6.20 17.69 -11.22
CA PRO A 421 4.76 17.50 -11.36
C PRO A 421 4.22 16.22 -10.70
N LYS A 422 4.97 15.12 -10.77
CA LYS A 422 4.56 13.86 -10.14
C LYS A 422 4.69 13.86 -8.62
N VAL A 423 5.54 14.71 -8.04
CA VAL A 423 5.67 14.80 -6.57
C VAL A 423 4.43 15.45 -5.97
N GLU A 424 3.95 16.55 -6.53
CA GLU A 424 2.68 17.16 -6.12
C GLU A 424 1.55 16.11 -6.17
N ARG A 425 1.43 15.40 -7.29
CA ARG A 425 0.40 14.38 -7.45
C ARG A 425 0.55 13.21 -6.46
N MET A 426 1.77 12.80 -6.13
CA MET A 426 2.03 11.75 -5.13
C MET A 426 1.52 12.12 -3.74
N LEU A 427 1.67 13.39 -3.33
CA LEU A 427 1.26 13.83 -1.99
C LEU A 427 -0.25 13.73 -1.79
N GLY A 428 -1.06 13.97 -2.84
CA GLY A 428 -2.51 13.81 -2.85
C GLY A 428 -3.01 12.44 -3.28
N SER A 429 -2.14 11.51 -3.69
CA SER A 429 -2.52 10.27 -4.39
C SER A 429 -3.44 9.33 -3.61
N ARG A 430 -3.49 9.42 -2.27
CA ARG A 430 -4.39 8.61 -1.43
C ARG A 430 -5.80 9.18 -1.32
N ILE A 431 -6.00 10.46 -1.59
CA ILE A 431 -7.30 11.12 -1.44
C ILE A 431 -8.39 10.44 -2.30
N PRO A 432 -8.17 10.19 -3.61
CA PRO A 432 -9.18 9.55 -4.44
C PRO A 432 -9.51 8.11 -4.04
N LEU A 433 -8.68 7.45 -3.22
CA LEU A 433 -8.93 6.09 -2.71
C LEU A 433 -9.90 6.06 -1.52
N LEU A 434 -10.21 7.20 -0.89
CA LEU A 434 -11.02 7.24 0.33
C LEU A 434 -12.45 6.80 0.07
N VAL A 435 -12.99 6.03 1.00
CA VAL A 435 -14.36 5.48 0.95
C VAL A 435 -15.05 5.73 2.28
N LEU A 436 -16.27 6.30 2.23
CA LEU A 436 -17.14 6.57 3.38
C LEU A 436 -16.47 7.39 4.50
N ASP A 437 -15.48 8.23 4.17
CA ASP A 437 -14.67 9.01 5.11
C ASP A 437 -14.04 8.16 6.24
N ARG A 438 -13.86 6.87 5.99
CA ARG A 438 -13.46 5.91 7.02
C ARG A 438 -12.51 4.83 6.53
N PHE A 439 -12.54 4.48 5.24
CA PHE A 439 -11.78 3.37 4.67
C PHE A 439 -10.85 3.81 3.54
N THR A 440 -9.80 3.03 3.37
CA THR A 440 -9.04 2.91 2.12
C THR A 440 -9.15 1.45 1.64
N PRO A 441 -9.47 1.15 0.37
CA PRO A 441 -9.54 -0.23 -0.12
C PRO A 441 -8.27 -1.02 0.15
N HIS A 442 -8.42 -2.25 0.67
CA HIS A 442 -7.29 -3.11 1.08
C HIS A 442 -6.74 -3.92 -0.10
N ILE A 443 -6.32 -3.24 -1.17
CA ILE A 443 -5.76 -3.86 -2.37
C ILE A 443 -4.35 -4.35 -2.06
N GLY A 444 -4.07 -5.63 -2.34
CA GLY A 444 -2.77 -6.24 -2.07
C GLY A 444 -2.43 -6.32 -0.57
N ASP A 445 -1.14 -6.28 -0.24
CA ASP A 445 -0.66 -6.27 1.15
C ASP A 445 -0.98 -4.91 1.82
N SER A 446 -2.23 -4.73 2.21
CA SER A 446 -2.72 -3.53 2.90
C SER A 446 -3.55 -3.96 4.10
N GLU A 447 -3.37 -3.36 5.25
CA GLU A 447 -4.12 -3.50 6.52
C GLU A 447 -4.65 -4.92 6.89
N GLU A 448 -5.54 -5.00 7.86
CA GLU A 448 -6.32 -6.16 8.29
C GLU A 448 -7.62 -6.27 7.48
N THR A 449 -8.13 -7.49 7.31
CA THR A 449 -9.34 -7.78 6.52
C THR A 449 -10.55 -6.95 6.98
N GLY A 450 -10.98 -6.00 6.17
CA GLY A 450 -12.13 -5.13 6.44
C GLY A 450 -11.91 -4.03 7.49
N ASN A 451 -10.68 -3.84 7.98
CA ASN A 451 -10.35 -2.86 9.01
C ASN A 451 -10.69 -1.42 8.56
N PRO A 452 -11.38 -0.62 9.39
CA PRO A 452 -11.53 0.81 9.13
C PRO A 452 -10.18 1.53 9.30
N GLY A 453 -9.86 2.40 8.37
CA GLY A 453 -8.64 3.20 8.40
C GLY A 453 -8.49 4.05 7.14
N LEU A 454 -8.33 5.35 7.34
CA LEU A 454 -8.09 6.29 6.23
C LEU A 454 -6.66 6.17 5.71
N ASN A 455 -5.73 5.78 6.58
CA ASN A 455 -4.30 5.69 6.27
C ASN A 455 -3.75 6.98 5.64
N LEU A 456 -4.29 8.12 6.06
CA LEU A 456 -3.80 9.45 5.68
C LEU A 456 -2.65 9.86 6.59
N ASP A 457 -1.73 10.61 6.04
CA ASP A 457 -0.62 11.23 6.76
C ASP A 457 -0.98 12.71 7.02
N GLU A 458 -1.42 13.02 8.23
CA GLU A 458 -1.88 14.35 8.63
C GLU A 458 -0.81 15.43 8.37
N GLU A 459 0.43 15.20 8.84
CA GLU A 459 1.51 16.16 8.68
C GLU A 459 1.82 16.43 7.20
N LEU A 460 1.83 15.36 6.39
CA LEU A 460 2.05 15.46 4.95
C LEU A 460 0.96 16.29 4.27
N LEU A 461 -0.30 16.02 4.58
CA LEU A 461 -1.43 16.70 3.95
C LEU A 461 -1.52 18.19 4.37
N VAL A 462 -1.28 18.48 5.64
CA VAL A 462 -1.25 19.86 6.17
C VAL A 462 -0.13 20.67 5.50
N ASP A 463 1.07 20.11 5.37
CA ASP A 463 2.19 20.78 4.71
C ASP A 463 1.94 20.92 3.19
N ALA A 464 1.42 19.90 2.54
CA ALA A 464 1.10 19.94 1.12
C ALA A 464 0.00 20.98 0.82
N ALA A 465 -1.05 21.08 1.64
CA ALA A 465 -2.09 22.09 1.51
C ALA A 465 -1.56 23.51 1.65
N ALA A 466 -0.58 23.72 2.52
CA ALA A 466 0.05 25.05 2.66
C ALA A 466 0.99 25.42 1.50
N ARG A 467 1.49 24.41 0.77
CA ARG A 467 2.43 24.57 -0.36
C ARG A 467 1.75 24.69 -1.71
N TYR A 468 0.72 23.88 -1.97
CA TYR A 468 0.02 23.80 -3.24
C TYR A 468 -1.38 24.40 -3.17
N ASP A 469 -1.87 24.93 -4.27
CA ASP A 469 -3.23 25.53 -4.35
C ASP A 469 -4.25 24.44 -4.77
N ASP A 470 -4.28 23.33 -4.01
CA ASP A 470 -5.20 22.21 -4.22
C ASP A 470 -6.16 22.09 -3.01
N PRO A 471 -7.46 22.40 -3.19
CA PRO A 471 -8.45 22.31 -2.12
C PRO A 471 -8.59 20.91 -1.51
N GLN A 472 -8.40 19.85 -2.30
CA GLN A 472 -8.58 18.48 -1.81
C GLN A 472 -7.52 18.09 -0.77
N LEU A 473 -6.30 18.65 -0.84
CA LEU A 473 -5.27 18.46 0.18
C LEU A 473 -5.72 19.02 1.54
N ALA A 474 -6.28 20.24 1.54
CA ALA A 474 -6.76 20.87 2.76
C ALA A 474 -8.01 20.16 3.35
N GLN A 475 -8.92 19.74 2.48
CA GLN A 475 -10.11 18.97 2.89
C GLN A 475 -9.74 17.62 3.47
N ALA A 476 -8.76 16.92 2.85
CA ALA A 476 -8.24 15.65 3.35
C ALA A 476 -7.45 15.81 4.65
N ALA A 477 -6.69 16.90 4.82
CA ALA A 477 -6.04 17.22 6.08
C ALA A 477 -7.07 17.41 7.21
N ALA A 478 -8.18 18.10 6.91
CA ALA A 478 -9.28 18.25 7.87
C ALA A 478 -9.97 16.94 8.24
N LEU A 479 -10.07 16.02 7.28
CA LEU A 479 -10.63 14.69 7.52
C LEU A 479 -9.68 13.79 8.34
N ALA A 480 -8.36 13.96 8.17
CA ALA A 480 -7.35 13.16 8.86
C ALA A 480 -7.26 13.47 10.36
N VAL A 481 -7.73 14.63 10.82
CA VAL A 481 -7.64 15.05 12.22
C VAL A 481 -8.98 14.88 12.95
N GLU A 482 -8.93 14.51 14.23
CA GLU A 482 -10.15 14.45 15.06
C GLU A 482 -10.69 15.85 15.43
N ASN A 483 -9.79 16.85 15.44
CA ASN A 483 -10.12 18.21 15.90
C ASN A 483 -9.35 19.25 15.09
N LEU A 484 -10.06 20.11 14.35
CA LEU A 484 -9.47 21.16 13.53
C LEU A 484 -8.59 22.14 14.34
N ASP A 485 -8.82 22.31 15.64
CA ASP A 485 -7.98 23.14 16.52
C ASP A 485 -6.57 22.54 16.74
N GLU A 486 -6.32 21.30 16.29
CA GLU A 486 -5.03 20.61 16.37
C GLU A 486 -4.20 20.75 15.09
N ILE A 487 -4.77 21.32 14.02
CA ILE A 487 -4.04 21.58 12.78
C ILE A 487 -3.04 22.70 12.99
N HIS A 488 -1.79 22.44 12.68
CA HIS A 488 -0.70 23.43 12.71
C HIS A 488 0.46 22.95 11.84
N GLY A 489 1.32 23.86 11.43
CA GLY A 489 2.59 23.54 10.79
C GLY A 489 3.60 22.91 11.76
N ASP A 490 4.77 22.54 11.26
CA ASP A 490 5.84 21.99 12.10
C ASP A 490 6.30 23.02 13.17
N VAL A 491 6.83 22.49 14.28
CA VAL A 491 7.30 23.33 15.39
C VAL A 491 8.44 24.27 14.99
N PHE A 492 9.21 23.92 13.96
CA PHE A 492 10.28 24.76 13.40
C PHE A 492 9.79 25.80 12.38
N ASP A 493 8.52 25.77 11.99
CA ASP A 493 7.94 26.74 11.08
C ASP A 493 7.89 28.14 11.71
N PRO A 494 8.30 29.18 10.98
CA PRO A 494 8.18 30.54 11.44
C PRO A 494 6.74 31.04 11.62
N ASP A 495 5.76 30.47 10.94
CA ASP A 495 4.33 30.81 10.96
C ASP A 495 3.43 29.54 10.92
N PRO A 496 3.44 28.72 11.97
CA PRO A 496 2.72 27.43 11.96
C PRO A 496 1.19 27.59 11.95
N GLU A 497 0.63 28.78 12.30
CA GLU A 497 -0.81 29.04 12.24
C GLU A 497 -1.31 29.19 10.80
N ARG A 498 -0.44 29.52 9.85
CA ARG A 498 -0.82 29.66 8.44
C ARG A 498 -1.41 28.35 7.87
N HIS A 499 -0.95 27.20 8.31
CA HIS A 499 -1.46 25.88 7.89
C HIS A 499 -2.93 25.70 8.28
N ALA A 500 -3.28 26.00 9.55
CA ALA A 500 -4.66 25.98 10.00
C ALA A 500 -5.54 27.00 9.26
N GLU A 501 -5.00 28.22 8.98
CA GLU A 501 -5.73 29.22 8.21
C GLU A 501 -6.07 28.73 6.80
N VAL A 502 -5.13 28.09 6.08
CA VAL A 502 -5.36 27.54 4.74
C VAL A 502 -6.47 26.49 4.76
N VAL A 503 -6.40 25.54 5.69
CA VAL A 503 -7.41 24.50 5.82
C VAL A 503 -8.78 25.10 6.11
N GLN A 504 -8.87 26.04 7.06
CA GLN A 504 -10.13 26.68 7.41
C GLN A 504 -10.69 27.55 6.27
N GLU A 505 -9.84 28.33 5.58
CA GLU A 505 -10.24 29.14 4.42
C GLU A 505 -10.82 28.26 3.30
N THR A 506 -10.20 27.07 3.06
CA THR A 506 -10.68 26.12 2.07
C THR A 506 -12.03 25.50 2.47
N LEU A 507 -12.16 25.04 3.73
CA LEU A 507 -13.43 24.48 4.21
C LEU A 507 -14.57 25.51 4.19
N ASP A 508 -14.27 26.79 4.46
CA ASP A 508 -15.27 27.87 4.40
C ASP A 508 -15.72 28.17 2.95
N ALA A 509 -14.84 27.96 1.97
CA ALA A 509 -15.10 28.23 0.56
C ALA A 509 -15.73 27.06 -0.18
N GLU A 510 -15.20 25.85 0.00
CA GLU A 510 -15.51 24.65 -0.78
C GLU A 510 -16.30 23.58 0.02
N GLY A 511 -16.31 23.69 1.36
CA GLY A 511 -16.93 22.67 2.24
C GLY A 511 -16.01 21.48 2.54
N PRO A 512 -16.54 20.43 3.19
CA PRO A 512 -15.80 19.20 3.47
C PRO A 512 -15.48 18.43 2.19
N LEU A 513 -14.56 17.46 2.29
CA LEU A 513 -14.21 16.59 1.19
C LEU A 513 -15.44 15.80 0.71
N ASP A 514 -15.71 15.89 -0.58
CA ASP A 514 -16.75 15.12 -1.26
C ASP A 514 -16.13 14.54 -2.55
N LEU A 515 -16.11 13.20 -2.65
CA LEU A 515 -15.46 12.50 -3.76
C LEU A 515 -16.52 11.86 -4.68
N PRO A 516 -16.61 12.32 -5.91
CA PRO A 516 -17.48 11.69 -6.90
C PRO A 516 -16.96 10.30 -7.32
N SER A 517 -17.76 9.57 -8.11
CA SER A 517 -17.27 8.40 -8.85
C SER A 517 -16.05 8.78 -9.67
N GLY A 518 -15.03 7.93 -9.69
CA GLY A 518 -13.75 8.25 -10.33
C GLY A 518 -13.00 7.02 -10.84
N ASN A 519 -12.12 7.25 -11.78
CA ASN A 519 -11.29 6.22 -12.38
C ASN A 519 -9.81 6.63 -12.35
N LEU A 520 -9.02 5.96 -11.56
CA LEU A 520 -7.57 6.12 -11.51
C LEU A 520 -6.93 5.20 -12.57
N ALA A 521 -6.98 5.64 -13.82
CA ALA A 521 -6.63 4.77 -14.95
C ALA A 521 -5.14 4.44 -15.03
N GLY A 522 -4.25 5.27 -14.49
CA GLY A 522 -2.82 4.98 -14.37
C GLY A 522 -2.52 3.93 -13.30
N PHE A 523 -3.17 4.04 -12.14
CA PHE A 523 -3.09 3.08 -11.04
C PHE A 523 -3.88 1.80 -11.33
N GLY A 524 -5.03 1.92 -11.98
CA GLY A 524 -5.93 0.81 -12.32
C GLY A 524 -6.97 0.52 -11.24
N LEU A 525 -7.73 1.55 -10.83
CA LEU A 525 -8.83 1.43 -9.87
C LEU A 525 -9.98 2.36 -10.25
N ALA A 526 -11.16 1.80 -10.43
CA ALA A 526 -12.39 2.57 -10.55
C ALA A 526 -13.22 2.46 -9.26
N LEU A 527 -13.81 3.57 -8.84
CA LEU A 527 -14.71 3.66 -7.70
C LEU A 527 -16.04 4.26 -8.18
N LEU A 528 -17.11 3.50 -8.05
CA LEU A 528 -18.47 3.88 -8.35
C LEU A 528 -19.13 4.28 -7.03
N ARG A 529 -19.51 5.55 -6.86
CA ARG A 529 -20.01 6.13 -5.61
C ARG A 529 -21.41 6.68 -5.77
N GLN A 530 -22.31 6.29 -4.88
CA GLN A 530 -23.68 6.80 -4.82
C GLN A 530 -24.10 7.07 -3.38
N GLY A 531 -25.14 7.91 -3.23
CA GLY A 531 -25.62 8.36 -1.92
C GLY A 531 -24.88 9.61 -1.43
N GLU A 532 -25.47 10.27 -0.46
CA GLU A 532 -24.93 11.50 0.15
C GLU A 532 -24.58 11.26 1.61
N ASN A 533 -23.59 11.95 2.11
CA ASN A 533 -23.30 12.02 3.53
C ASN A 533 -24.24 13.04 4.17
N SER A 534 -25.18 12.62 5.02
CA SER A 534 -26.08 13.53 5.76
C SER A 534 -25.32 14.50 6.67
N GLY A 535 -24.10 14.10 7.10
CA GLY A 535 -23.27 14.86 8.05
C GLY A 535 -23.83 14.88 9.48
N GLU A 536 -24.93 14.18 9.73
CA GLU A 536 -25.56 14.10 11.06
C GLU A 536 -25.07 12.81 11.75
N PRO A 537 -24.50 12.90 12.97
CA PRO A 537 -23.87 11.76 13.64
C PRO A 537 -24.82 10.60 13.98
N ASP A 538 -26.12 10.87 14.05
CA ASP A 538 -27.15 9.90 14.43
C ASP A 538 -27.90 9.30 13.21
N GLU A 539 -27.52 9.64 11.97
CA GLU A 539 -28.11 9.07 10.76
C GLU A 539 -27.20 7.99 10.17
N THR A 540 -27.81 6.96 9.58
CA THR A 540 -27.08 5.90 8.87
C THR A 540 -26.36 6.50 7.67
N ASP A 541 -25.15 6.04 7.40
CA ASP A 541 -24.40 6.46 6.22
C ASP A 541 -25.00 5.79 4.98
N ASP A 542 -25.74 6.58 4.18
CA ASP A 542 -26.42 6.09 2.98
C ASP A 542 -25.51 5.97 1.76
N ARG A 543 -24.22 6.31 1.88
CA ARG A 543 -23.25 6.15 0.80
C ARG A 543 -22.97 4.68 0.51
N ARG A 544 -22.90 4.34 -0.75
CA ARG A 544 -22.51 3.02 -1.28
C ARG A 544 -21.38 3.20 -2.26
N VAL A 545 -20.42 2.29 -2.22
CA VAL A 545 -19.28 2.30 -3.14
C VAL A 545 -19.00 0.89 -3.61
N ALA A 546 -18.95 0.72 -4.94
CA ALA A 546 -18.35 -0.45 -5.56
C ALA A 546 -17.02 -0.06 -6.19
N TRP A 547 -15.98 -0.88 -6.04
CA TRP A 547 -14.72 -0.64 -6.73
C TRP A 547 -14.31 -1.84 -7.57
N VAL A 548 -13.64 -1.57 -8.68
CA VAL A 548 -13.03 -2.59 -9.54
C VAL A 548 -11.55 -2.29 -9.67
N GLY A 549 -10.71 -3.23 -9.18
CA GLY A 549 -9.25 -3.16 -9.26
C GLY A 549 -8.75 -3.81 -10.55
N TYR A 550 -7.94 -3.08 -11.33
CA TYR A 550 -7.38 -3.58 -12.59
C TYR A 550 -5.93 -3.14 -12.80
N GLY A 551 -5.29 -2.75 -11.71
CA GLY A 551 -3.92 -2.28 -11.68
C GLY A 551 -2.89 -3.39 -11.71
N ARG A 552 -1.70 -3.07 -11.22
CA ARG A 552 -0.59 -3.99 -11.11
C ARG A 552 -0.93 -5.16 -10.18
N ASN A 553 -0.74 -6.37 -10.66
CA ASN A 553 -1.15 -7.58 -9.94
C ASN A 553 0.01 -8.45 -9.45
N SER A 554 1.27 -8.08 -9.69
CA SER A 554 2.43 -8.88 -9.28
C SER A 554 3.75 -8.12 -9.32
N GLY A 555 4.66 -8.49 -8.42
CA GLY A 555 6.03 -8.00 -8.40
C GLY A 555 6.88 -8.42 -9.61
N GLU A 556 6.55 -9.50 -10.29
CA GLU A 556 7.31 -9.97 -11.45
C GLU A 556 7.18 -9.02 -12.65
N ALA A 557 6.10 -8.26 -12.73
CA ALA A 557 5.88 -7.26 -13.78
C ALA A 557 6.66 -5.94 -13.58
N GLY A 558 7.70 -5.94 -12.73
CA GLY A 558 8.56 -4.78 -12.51
C GLY A 558 8.81 -4.40 -11.04
N GLY A 559 8.78 -5.36 -10.11
CA GLY A 559 9.47 -5.23 -8.84
C GLY A 559 8.67 -4.98 -7.57
N SER A 560 7.35 -4.99 -7.58
CA SER A 560 6.57 -4.98 -6.34
C SER A 560 6.26 -6.40 -5.84
N TRP A 561 6.43 -6.63 -4.53
CA TRP A 561 6.13 -7.91 -3.89
C TRP A 561 4.81 -7.89 -3.11
N HIS A 562 4.13 -6.72 -3.07
CA HIS A 562 2.99 -6.49 -2.19
C HIS A 562 1.65 -6.42 -2.94
N ASN A 563 1.64 -6.63 -4.26
CA ASN A 563 0.42 -6.79 -5.04
C ASN A 563 -0.02 -8.25 -5.08
N HIS A 564 -1.32 -8.46 -5.25
CA HIS A 564 -1.95 -9.77 -5.38
C HIS A 564 -2.30 -10.08 -6.85
N LEU A 565 -2.55 -11.35 -7.16
CA LEU A 565 -3.02 -11.79 -8.48
C LEU A 565 -4.55 -11.67 -8.56
N ASP A 566 -5.04 -10.44 -8.50
CA ASP A 566 -6.43 -10.06 -8.24
C ASP A 566 -7.05 -9.14 -9.31
N THR A 567 -6.50 -9.14 -10.52
CA THR A 567 -7.01 -8.31 -11.62
C THR A 567 -8.50 -8.53 -11.85
N LEU A 568 -9.24 -7.44 -11.99
CA LEU A 568 -10.70 -7.35 -12.06
C LEU A 568 -11.39 -7.82 -10.76
N ASN A 569 -10.73 -7.68 -9.59
CA ASN A 569 -11.36 -7.85 -8.28
C ASN A 569 -12.42 -6.76 -8.05
N LEU A 570 -13.53 -7.13 -7.38
CA LEU A 570 -14.61 -6.25 -6.99
C LEU A 570 -14.75 -6.20 -5.48
N GLY A 571 -14.78 -5.01 -4.92
CA GLY A 571 -15.13 -4.78 -3.52
C GLY A 571 -16.36 -3.90 -3.37
N LEU A 572 -16.97 -3.94 -2.20
CA LEU A 572 -18.25 -3.29 -1.92
C LEU A 572 -18.24 -2.68 -0.51
N PHE A 573 -18.71 -1.43 -0.44
CA PHE A 573 -18.93 -0.71 0.80
C PHE A 573 -20.37 -0.17 0.85
N GLY A 574 -20.93 -0.09 2.04
CA GLY A 574 -22.25 0.50 2.25
C GLY A 574 -22.64 0.48 3.71
N TYR A 575 -23.59 1.32 4.08
CA TYR A 575 -24.11 1.40 5.45
C TYR A 575 -23.03 1.56 6.52
N GLY A 576 -21.96 2.29 6.19
CA GLY A 576 -20.82 2.53 7.05
C GLY A 576 -19.83 1.37 7.19
N LEU A 577 -19.97 0.27 6.44
CA LEU A 577 -19.19 -0.96 6.54
C LEU A 577 -18.44 -1.31 5.25
N ASN A 578 -17.38 -2.11 5.38
CA ASN A 578 -16.76 -2.83 4.27
C ASN A 578 -17.49 -4.16 4.06
N LEU A 579 -18.35 -4.23 3.06
CA LEU A 579 -19.29 -5.34 2.83
C LEU A 579 -18.70 -6.50 2.02
N ALA A 580 -17.62 -6.25 1.26
CA ALA A 580 -16.88 -7.29 0.52
C ALA A 580 -15.38 -6.98 0.59
N PRO A 581 -14.75 -7.23 1.77
CA PRO A 581 -13.37 -6.87 2.00
C PRO A 581 -12.41 -7.77 1.25
N ASP A 582 -11.32 -7.21 0.73
CA ASP A 582 -10.13 -8.00 0.36
C ASP A 582 -9.50 -8.62 1.62
N LEU A 583 -8.77 -9.74 1.48
CA LEU A 583 -8.06 -10.38 2.59
C LEU A 583 -6.97 -9.50 3.20
N GLY A 584 -6.44 -8.54 2.43
CA GLY A 584 -5.44 -7.59 2.86
C GLY A 584 -4.08 -8.22 3.18
N TYR A 585 -3.40 -7.69 4.20
CA TYR A 585 -2.03 -8.07 4.52
C TYR A 585 -1.95 -9.49 5.12
N PRO A 586 -1.14 -10.41 4.55
CA PRO A 586 -1.01 -11.76 5.09
C PRO A 586 -0.40 -11.76 6.51
N ALA A 587 -0.72 -12.79 7.30
CA ALA A 587 -0.28 -12.91 8.69
C ALA A 587 1.25 -12.99 8.86
N LEU A 588 1.97 -13.48 7.87
CA LEU A 588 3.43 -13.51 7.83
C LEU A 588 3.92 -13.22 6.41
N GLY A 589 5.10 -12.61 6.32
CA GLY A 589 5.66 -12.03 5.10
C GLY A 589 5.86 -12.96 3.90
N SER A 590 6.44 -12.42 2.87
CA SER A 590 6.45 -12.82 1.46
C SER A 590 6.84 -14.25 1.08
N THR A 591 7.40 -15.04 2.01
CA THR A 591 7.99 -16.35 1.68
C THR A 591 7.16 -17.55 2.12
N THR A 592 6.01 -17.36 2.77
CA THR A 592 5.19 -18.49 3.20
C THR A 592 4.37 -19.05 2.03
N PRO A 593 4.27 -20.38 1.90
CA PRO A 593 3.42 -20.99 0.89
C PRO A 593 1.96 -20.51 0.96
N LYS A 594 1.43 -20.28 2.17
CA LYS A 594 0.07 -19.80 2.39
C LYS A 594 -0.15 -18.41 1.79
N ARG A 595 0.81 -17.47 1.93
CA ARG A 595 0.69 -16.16 1.29
C ARG A 595 0.58 -16.30 -0.23
N ARG A 596 1.54 -16.98 -0.86
CA ARG A 596 1.61 -17.14 -2.32
C ARG A 596 0.43 -17.93 -2.90
N ASN A 597 0.05 -19.03 -2.25
CA ASN A 597 -0.92 -20.00 -2.77
C ASN A 597 -2.35 -19.75 -2.26
N TRP A 598 -2.55 -18.76 -1.37
CA TRP A 598 -3.86 -18.40 -0.84
C TRP A 598 -4.08 -16.90 -0.82
N ALA A 599 -3.55 -16.15 0.15
CA ALA A 599 -3.89 -14.73 0.34
C ALA A 599 -3.63 -13.85 -0.90
N ALA A 600 -2.55 -14.12 -1.65
CA ALA A 600 -2.23 -13.40 -2.88
C ALA A 600 -2.66 -14.17 -4.16
N SER A 601 -3.45 -15.24 -4.04
CA SER A 601 -3.89 -16.06 -5.17
C SER A 601 -5.20 -15.52 -5.76
N THR A 602 -5.40 -15.68 -7.05
CA THR A 602 -6.59 -15.19 -7.77
C THR A 602 -7.89 -15.68 -7.16
N VAL A 603 -7.97 -16.93 -6.72
CA VAL A 603 -9.23 -17.54 -6.24
C VAL A 603 -9.72 -16.97 -4.91
N SER A 604 -8.86 -16.34 -4.11
CA SER A 604 -9.26 -15.71 -2.86
C SER A 604 -9.91 -14.32 -3.03
N HIS A 605 -10.02 -13.82 -4.27
CA HIS A 605 -10.56 -12.53 -4.62
C HIS A 605 -11.86 -12.65 -5.41
N ASN A 606 -12.64 -11.56 -5.49
CA ASN A 606 -13.92 -11.49 -6.19
C ASN A 606 -13.72 -11.30 -7.71
N THR A 607 -13.19 -12.34 -8.37
CA THR A 607 -12.82 -12.34 -9.79
C THR A 607 -13.03 -13.74 -10.41
N VAL A 608 -12.60 -13.95 -11.66
CA VAL A 608 -12.73 -15.27 -12.34
C VAL A 608 -11.36 -15.93 -12.50
N VAL A 609 -11.28 -17.22 -12.15
CA VAL A 609 -10.11 -18.09 -12.40
C VAL A 609 -10.34 -18.90 -13.66
N VAL A 610 -9.35 -18.91 -14.57
CA VAL A 610 -9.40 -19.67 -15.83
C VAL A 610 -8.47 -20.86 -15.76
N ASP A 611 -8.96 -22.05 -16.18
CA ASP A 611 -8.23 -23.34 -16.21
C ASP A 611 -7.57 -23.72 -14.88
N ALA A 612 -8.19 -23.31 -13.77
CA ALA A 612 -7.66 -23.51 -12.42
C ALA A 612 -6.20 -23.00 -12.27
N GLN A 613 -5.80 -21.94 -12.99
CA GLN A 613 -4.49 -21.32 -12.93
C GLN A 613 -4.56 -19.92 -12.31
N PRO A 614 -3.54 -19.49 -11.58
CA PRO A 614 -3.45 -18.09 -11.16
C PRO A 614 -3.21 -17.16 -12.36
N GLN A 615 -3.62 -15.90 -12.24
CA GLN A 615 -3.37 -14.86 -13.23
C GLN A 615 -1.87 -14.68 -13.50
N LYS A 616 -1.56 -14.18 -14.72
CA LYS A 616 -0.20 -13.78 -15.08
C LYS A 616 0.07 -12.34 -14.65
N PRO A 617 1.36 -12.01 -14.38
CA PRO A 617 1.77 -10.66 -14.09
C PRO A 617 1.41 -9.68 -15.22
N GLN A 618 0.88 -8.52 -14.83
CA GLN A 618 0.67 -7.37 -15.70
C GLN A 618 0.95 -6.06 -14.98
N TRP A 619 1.10 -4.98 -15.74
CA TRP A 619 1.25 -3.64 -15.17
C TRP A 619 -0.11 -3.00 -14.84
N VAL A 620 -0.96 -2.81 -15.83
CA VAL A 620 -2.31 -2.26 -15.71
C VAL A 620 -3.16 -2.75 -16.86
N SER A 621 -4.46 -2.99 -16.60
CA SER A 621 -5.41 -3.39 -17.64
C SER A 621 -5.96 -2.19 -18.41
N GLU A 622 -6.85 -2.46 -19.36
CA GLU A 622 -7.39 -1.50 -20.29
C GLU A 622 -8.84 -1.15 -19.92
N PRO A 623 -9.11 -0.01 -19.29
CA PRO A 623 -10.48 0.49 -19.22
C PRO A 623 -10.95 0.84 -20.61
N LYS A 624 -12.18 0.48 -20.93
CA LYS A 624 -12.82 0.72 -22.25
C LYS A 624 -13.93 1.74 -22.14
N GLN A 625 -14.51 1.88 -20.96
CA GLN A 625 -15.53 2.87 -20.66
C GLN A 625 -15.62 3.14 -19.16
N PHE A 626 -15.77 4.40 -18.80
CA PHE A 626 -16.17 4.88 -17.48
C PHE A 626 -17.24 5.97 -17.69
N ALA A 627 -18.31 5.92 -16.92
CA ALA A 627 -19.35 6.94 -16.95
C ALA A 627 -20.03 7.06 -15.59
N SER A 628 -20.44 8.27 -15.23
CA SER A 628 -21.25 8.56 -14.05
C SER A 628 -22.36 9.52 -14.43
N THR A 629 -23.63 9.11 -14.24
CA THR A 629 -24.80 9.90 -14.63
C THR A 629 -25.69 10.30 -13.46
N GLY A 630 -25.35 9.85 -12.25
CA GLY A 630 -26.21 9.99 -11.08
C GLY A 630 -27.27 8.87 -10.96
N GLU A 631 -27.79 8.33 -12.07
CA GLU A 631 -28.66 7.15 -12.09
C GLU A 631 -27.86 5.85 -12.23
N VAL A 632 -26.79 5.89 -13.02
CA VAL A 632 -25.92 4.74 -13.28
C VAL A 632 -24.46 5.21 -13.30
N ASP A 633 -23.63 4.53 -12.53
CA ASP A 633 -22.17 4.62 -12.59
C ASP A 633 -21.62 3.33 -13.20
N LEU A 634 -20.79 3.44 -14.23
CA LEU A 634 -20.34 2.32 -15.06
C LEU A 634 -18.83 2.30 -15.20
N ILE A 635 -18.24 1.12 -15.05
CA ILE A 635 -16.87 0.81 -15.49
C ILE A 635 -16.84 -0.45 -16.33
N ASP A 636 -16.09 -0.43 -17.42
CA ASP A 636 -15.82 -1.58 -18.27
C ASP A 636 -14.32 -1.71 -18.50
N VAL A 637 -13.75 -2.88 -18.18
CA VAL A 637 -12.31 -3.14 -18.24
C VAL A 637 -12.01 -4.47 -18.90
N ALA A 638 -11.07 -4.47 -19.85
CA ALA A 638 -10.51 -5.67 -20.46
C ALA A 638 -9.09 -5.94 -19.95
N ALA A 639 -8.79 -7.20 -19.61
CA ALA A 639 -7.50 -7.65 -19.08
C ALA A 639 -7.01 -8.95 -19.76
N PRO A 640 -6.81 -8.99 -21.08
CA PRO A 640 -6.50 -10.23 -21.79
C PRO A 640 -5.12 -10.81 -21.44
N GLU A 641 -4.18 -9.98 -21.00
CA GLU A 641 -2.80 -10.40 -20.70
C GLU A 641 -2.70 -11.32 -19.48
N VAL A 642 -3.66 -11.27 -18.55
CA VAL A 642 -3.60 -12.08 -17.32
C VAL A 642 -3.90 -13.57 -17.57
N TYR A 643 -4.57 -13.91 -18.67
CA TYR A 643 -4.82 -15.28 -19.11
C TYR A 643 -4.56 -15.42 -20.61
N PRO A 644 -3.31 -15.73 -21.04
CA PRO A 644 -2.96 -15.82 -22.46
C PRO A 644 -3.74 -16.85 -23.27
N GLN A 645 -4.43 -17.80 -22.60
CA GLN A 645 -5.32 -18.78 -23.22
C GLN A 645 -6.76 -18.28 -23.43
N ALA A 646 -7.10 -17.11 -22.88
CA ALA A 646 -8.39 -16.46 -23.09
C ALA A 646 -8.25 -15.38 -24.18
N ASP A 647 -9.18 -15.39 -25.15
CA ASP A 647 -9.29 -14.34 -26.17
C ASP A 647 -9.94 -13.06 -25.59
N GLU A 648 -10.77 -13.22 -24.57
CA GLU A 648 -11.41 -12.12 -23.83
C GLU A 648 -11.44 -12.45 -22.33
N TYR A 649 -11.05 -11.50 -21.51
CA TYR A 649 -11.18 -11.49 -20.06
C TYR A 649 -11.57 -10.07 -19.67
N ARG A 650 -12.86 -9.84 -19.40
CA ARG A 650 -13.46 -8.51 -19.34
C ARG A 650 -14.58 -8.45 -18.32
N ARG A 651 -14.60 -7.36 -17.54
CA ARG A 651 -15.65 -7.09 -16.56
C ARG A 651 -16.32 -5.77 -16.86
N THR A 652 -17.66 -5.79 -16.90
CA THR A 652 -18.52 -4.61 -17.01
C THR A 652 -19.36 -4.53 -15.75
N THR A 653 -19.10 -3.54 -14.91
CA THR A 653 -19.77 -3.35 -13.61
C THR A 653 -20.51 -2.02 -13.61
N ALA A 654 -21.78 -2.05 -13.26
CA ALA A 654 -22.63 -0.85 -13.18
C ALA A 654 -23.34 -0.79 -11.83
N MET A 655 -23.20 0.31 -11.10
CA MET A 655 -24.00 0.63 -9.93
C MET A 655 -25.26 1.39 -10.38
N VAL A 656 -26.43 0.83 -10.11
CA VAL A 656 -27.74 1.35 -10.53
C VAL A 656 -28.48 1.91 -9.32
N ARG A 657 -28.86 3.17 -9.38
CA ARG A 657 -29.59 3.85 -8.32
C ARG A 657 -31.03 3.37 -8.25
N PHE A 658 -31.45 2.94 -7.07
CA PHE A 658 -32.85 2.68 -6.79
C PHE A 658 -33.55 3.96 -6.28
N ASP A 659 -32.94 4.59 -5.27
CA ASP A 659 -33.32 5.90 -4.69
C ASP A 659 -32.09 6.56 -4.05
N ASP A 660 -32.30 7.60 -3.25
CA ASP A 660 -31.21 8.32 -2.61
C ASP A 660 -30.43 7.45 -1.59
N GLU A 661 -31.09 6.45 -1.00
CA GLU A 661 -30.56 5.62 0.08
C GLU A 661 -30.10 4.23 -0.40
N ARG A 662 -30.53 3.76 -1.58
CA ARG A 662 -30.32 2.38 -2.03
C ARG A 662 -29.86 2.28 -3.46
N SER A 663 -29.00 1.30 -3.74
CA SER A 663 -28.50 0.97 -5.07
C SER A 663 -28.21 -0.53 -5.14
N TYR A 664 -28.12 -1.06 -6.35
CA TYR A 664 -27.61 -2.40 -6.60
C TYR A 664 -26.56 -2.36 -7.72
N VAL A 665 -25.72 -3.39 -7.78
CA VAL A 665 -24.66 -3.53 -8.79
C VAL A 665 -25.08 -4.62 -9.78
N VAL A 666 -25.03 -4.29 -11.07
CA VAL A 666 -25.14 -5.27 -12.15
C VAL A 666 -23.75 -5.57 -12.67
N ASP A 667 -23.36 -6.84 -12.68
CA ASP A 667 -22.02 -7.28 -13.03
C ASP A 667 -22.05 -8.32 -14.15
N PHE A 668 -21.38 -8.03 -15.26
CA PHE A 668 -21.16 -8.92 -16.38
C PHE A 668 -19.65 -9.23 -16.47
N PHE A 669 -19.27 -10.47 -16.14
CA PHE A 669 -17.88 -10.88 -16.28
C PHE A 669 -17.75 -11.88 -17.43
N ARG A 670 -17.20 -11.44 -18.56
CA ARG A 670 -17.04 -12.27 -19.76
C ARG A 670 -15.62 -12.85 -19.85
N VAL A 671 -15.56 -14.17 -20.07
CA VAL A 671 -14.34 -14.90 -20.40
C VAL A 671 -14.59 -15.74 -21.64
N ALA A 672 -13.82 -15.53 -22.70
CA ALA A 672 -13.85 -16.34 -23.90
C ALA A 672 -12.51 -17.04 -24.09
N GLY A 673 -12.48 -18.38 -24.20
CA GLY A 673 -11.28 -19.22 -24.26
C GLY A 673 -10.95 -19.88 -22.92
N GLY A 674 -10.18 -20.96 -22.97
CA GLY A 674 -9.96 -21.86 -21.84
C GLY A 674 -10.95 -23.03 -21.83
N GLU A 675 -10.80 -23.95 -20.87
CA GLU A 675 -11.63 -25.15 -20.73
C GLU A 675 -12.42 -25.16 -19.41
N GLU A 676 -12.09 -24.28 -18.45
CA GLU A 676 -12.68 -24.22 -17.11
C GLU A 676 -12.67 -22.79 -16.57
N HIS A 677 -13.86 -22.26 -16.19
CA HIS A 677 -14.02 -20.96 -15.59
C HIS A 677 -14.64 -21.06 -14.20
N HIS A 678 -14.00 -20.45 -13.18
CA HIS A 678 -14.51 -20.33 -11.82
C HIS A 678 -14.72 -18.87 -11.46
N PHE A 679 -15.96 -18.45 -11.32
CA PHE A 679 -16.31 -17.18 -10.67
C PHE A 679 -16.20 -17.37 -9.16
N SER A 680 -15.43 -16.52 -8.50
CA SER A 680 -15.26 -16.49 -7.04
C SER A 680 -15.84 -15.19 -6.50
N PHE A 681 -16.63 -15.29 -5.43
CA PHE A 681 -17.17 -14.13 -4.71
C PHE A 681 -17.34 -14.44 -3.23
N HIS A 682 -17.04 -13.46 -2.39
CA HIS A 682 -17.36 -13.47 -0.97
C HIS A 682 -17.78 -12.07 -0.51
N ALA A 683 -18.62 -12.02 0.49
CA ALA A 683 -18.88 -10.81 1.27
C ALA A 683 -18.05 -10.80 2.56
N GLY A 684 -18.34 -9.86 3.47
CA GLY A 684 -17.74 -9.75 4.79
C GLY A 684 -18.00 -10.98 5.67
N GLU A 685 -17.52 -10.95 6.92
CA GLU A 685 -17.80 -11.99 7.90
C GLU A 685 -19.31 -12.13 8.09
N GLY A 686 -19.79 -13.38 8.10
CA GLY A 686 -21.19 -13.67 8.29
C GLY A 686 -21.61 -15.06 7.82
N GLU A 687 -22.83 -15.46 8.15
CA GLU A 687 -23.43 -16.69 7.63
C GLU A 687 -24.00 -16.42 6.23
N ALA A 688 -23.81 -17.37 5.30
CA ALA A 688 -24.39 -17.30 3.97
C ALA A 688 -25.54 -18.31 3.81
N THR A 689 -26.66 -17.85 3.29
CA THR A 689 -27.85 -18.67 3.00
C THR A 689 -28.15 -18.64 1.50
N ALA A 690 -28.31 -19.81 0.89
CA ALA A 690 -28.61 -19.94 -0.54
C ALA A 690 -30.10 -20.24 -0.79
N GLU A 691 -30.68 -19.59 -1.78
CA GLU A 691 -32.00 -19.94 -2.34
C GLU A 691 -31.85 -20.49 -3.76
N GLY A 692 -32.58 -21.56 -4.06
CA GLY A 692 -32.56 -22.22 -5.37
C GLY A 692 -31.50 -23.32 -5.53
N LEU A 693 -30.57 -23.48 -4.60
CA LEU A 693 -29.51 -24.51 -4.67
C LEU A 693 -29.83 -25.73 -3.80
N ASP A 694 -29.47 -26.92 -4.31
CA ASP A 694 -29.53 -28.19 -3.57
C ASP A 694 -28.13 -28.60 -3.06
N LEU A 695 -27.56 -27.79 -2.15
CA LEU A 695 -26.21 -27.96 -1.63
C LEU A 695 -26.03 -29.25 -0.82
N LEU A 696 -25.02 -30.03 -1.16
CA LEU A 696 -24.64 -31.27 -0.48
C LEU A 696 -23.24 -31.14 0.14
N ALA A 697 -23.16 -31.35 1.47
CA ALA A 697 -21.89 -31.23 2.19
C ALA A 697 -20.89 -32.31 1.77
N GLN A 698 -19.66 -31.91 1.42
CA GLN A 698 -18.51 -32.80 1.27
C GLN A 698 -17.92 -33.06 2.67
N LEU A 699 -17.78 -34.35 3.02
CA LEU A 699 -17.46 -34.72 4.42
C LEU A 699 -15.96 -34.64 4.74
N GLU A 700 -15.08 -34.73 3.77
CA GLU A 700 -13.62 -34.74 3.94
C GLU A 700 -12.94 -33.96 2.81
N GLY A 701 -11.69 -33.49 3.06
CA GLY A 701 -10.86 -32.81 2.07
C GLY A 701 -11.21 -31.33 1.89
N THR A 702 -10.88 -30.81 0.73
CA THR A 702 -11.01 -29.40 0.37
C THR A 702 -11.78 -29.24 -0.95
N TYR A 703 -11.99 -28.00 -1.41
CA TYR A 703 -12.62 -27.79 -2.73
C TYR A 703 -11.83 -28.46 -3.88
N ALA A 704 -10.48 -28.50 -3.78
CA ALA A 704 -9.63 -29.19 -4.74
C ALA A 704 -9.90 -30.72 -4.82
N GLY A 705 -10.60 -31.30 -3.85
CA GLY A 705 -11.02 -32.68 -3.86
C GLY A 705 -11.16 -33.30 -2.47
N PRO A 706 -11.98 -34.38 -2.36
CA PRO A 706 -12.23 -35.03 -1.06
C PRO A 706 -10.98 -35.71 -0.47
N ASP A 707 -10.00 -36.06 -1.30
CA ASP A 707 -8.74 -36.68 -0.90
C ASP A 707 -7.57 -35.64 -0.78
N VAL A 708 -7.83 -34.35 -1.07
CA VAL A 708 -6.84 -33.27 -1.00
C VAL A 708 -6.94 -32.57 0.34
N PRO A 709 -5.94 -32.73 1.23
CA PRO A 709 -5.98 -32.09 2.55
C PRO A 709 -5.68 -30.61 2.45
N ARG A 710 -6.20 -29.85 3.40
CA ARG A 710 -5.80 -28.47 3.62
C ARG A 710 -4.33 -28.42 4.09
N PRO A 711 -3.48 -27.58 3.50
CA PRO A 711 -2.10 -27.45 3.95
C PRO A 711 -2.04 -26.68 5.27
N GLY A 712 -1.01 -26.99 6.07
CA GLY A 712 -0.65 -26.16 7.22
C GLY A 712 -0.08 -24.82 6.76
N PHE A 713 0.07 -23.90 7.71
CA PHE A 713 0.49 -22.52 7.45
C PHE A 713 1.79 -22.39 6.64
N ARG A 714 2.77 -23.30 6.88
CA ARG A 714 4.09 -23.33 6.23
C ARG A 714 4.31 -24.56 5.38
N GLU A 715 3.30 -25.41 5.22
CA GLU A 715 3.42 -26.63 4.42
C GLU A 715 3.21 -26.34 2.93
N ASP A 716 4.21 -26.67 2.14
CA ASP A 716 4.11 -26.74 0.70
C ASP A 716 3.79 -28.20 0.31
N THR A 717 2.51 -28.48 0.09
CA THR A 717 2.04 -29.82 -0.28
C THR A 717 2.39 -30.17 -1.72
N GLU A 718 2.34 -31.48 -2.07
CA GLU A 718 2.52 -31.92 -3.45
C GLU A 718 1.54 -31.20 -4.41
N TYR A 719 0.31 -30.98 -3.98
CA TYR A 719 -0.70 -30.23 -4.73
C TYR A 719 -0.24 -28.78 -5.03
N ASN A 720 0.26 -28.05 -4.03
CA ASN A 720 0.73 -26.67 -4.20
C ASN A 720 2.00 -26.58 -5.05
N GLN A 721 2.85 -27.61 -5.06
CA GLN A 721 4.03 -27.68 -5.94
C GLN A 721 3.65 -27.94 -7.40
N GLU A 722 2.60 -28.70 -7.67
CA GLU A 722 2.16 -29.05 -9.02
C GLU A 722 1.19 -28.02 -9.61
N VAL A 723 0.27 -27.48 -8.79
CA VAL A 723 -0.85 -26.65 -9.25
C VAL A 723 -0.78 -25.23 -8.67
N GLY A 724 -0.75 -25.08 -7.34
CA GLY A 724 -0.53 -23.80 -6.65
C GLY A 724 -1.62 -22.74 -6.88
N ASN A 725 -2.90 -23.15 -7.01
CA ASN A 725 -4.02 -22.29 -7.40
C ASN A 725 -4.95 -21.86 -6.25
N GLY A 726 -4.65 -22.24 -5.02
CA GLY A 726 -5.41 -21.82 -3.83
C GLY A 726 -6.63 -22.70 -3.49
N PHE A 727 -7.17 -23.51 -4.38
CA PHE A 727 -8.40 -24.27 -4.15
C PHE A 727 -8.33 -25.27 -2.98
N ASN A 728 -7.14 -25.72 -2.57
CA ASN A 728 -6.95 -26.57 -1.41
C ASN A 728 -6.95 -25.85 -0.06
N TYR A 729 -7.13 -24.51 -0.05
CA TYR A 729 -7.34 -23.74 1.18
C TYR A 729 -8.82 -23.55 1.52
N PHE A 730 -9.73 -23.91 0.62
CA PHE A 730 -11.15 -23.91 0.90
C PHE A 730 -11.60 -25.19 1.58
N ASP A 731 -12.24 -25.09 2.72
CA ASP A 731 -12.88 -26.21 3.44
C ASP A 731 -14.40 -25.99 3.64
N ALA A 732 -15.05 -26.79 4.47
CA ALA A 732 -16.50 -26.74 4.70
C ALA A 732 -17.33 -26.71 3.39
N VAL A 733 -16.93 -27.50 2.42
CA VAL A 733 -17.45 -27.49 1.05
C VAL A 733 -18.87 -28.05 0.98
N GLU A 734 -19.78 -27.28 0.41
CA GLU A 734 -21.15 -27.69 0.07
C GLU A 734 -21.35 -27.44 -1.43
N ARG A 735 -21.74 -28.47 -2.21
CA ARG A 735 -21.84 -28.41 -3.67
C ARG A 735 -23.24 -28.70 -4.17
N ASP A 736 -23.63 -28.02 -5.24
CA ASP A 736 -24.68 -28.40 -6.16
C ASP A 736 -24.06 -28.67 -7.55
N GLU A 737 -24.09 -29.94 -8.01
CA GLU A 737 -23.52 -30.37 -9.30
C GLU A 737 -24.50 -30.21 -10.46
N ALA A 738 -25.67 -29.65 -10.24
CA ALA A 738 -26.69 -29.39 -11.25
C ALA A 738 -27.54 -28.17 -10.83
N PRO A 739 -26.93 -27.01 -10.63
CA PRO A 739 -27.62 -25.82 -10.16
C PRO A 739 -28.67 -25.36 -11.18
N PRO A 740 -29.72 -24.65 -10.75
CA PRO A 740 -30.67 -24.02 -11.67
C PRO A 740 -30.02 -22.81 -12.37
N ASP A 741 -30.63 -22.36 -13.48
CA ASP A 741 -30.17 -21.19 -14.24
C ASP A 741 -30.18 -19.86 -13.44
N SER A 742 -30.91 -19.80 -12.31
CA SER A 742 -30.96 -18.66 -11.41
C SER A 742 -31.02 -19.12 -9.96
N PHE A 743 -30.21 -18.51 -9.11
CA PHE A 743 -30.17 -18.72 -7.67
C PHE A 743 -29.67 -17.46 -6.97
N SER A 744 -29.88 -17.36 -5.65
CA SER A 744 -29.30 -16.27 -4.84
C SER A 744 -28.54 -16.81 -3.63
N VAL A 745 -27.59 -16.00 -3.16
CA VAL A 745 -26.87 -16.20 -1.89
C VAL A 745 -26.93 -14.89 -1.12
N ASP A 746 -27.39 -14.99 0.13
CA ASP A 746 -27.44 -13.88 1.08
C ASP A 746 -26.38 -14.07 2.16
N TRP A 747 -25.59 -13.04 2.40
CA TRP A 747 -24.67 -12.95 3.54
C TRP A 747 -25.24 -12.00 4.60
N ASP A 748 -25.46 -12.52 5.82
CA ASP A 748 -25.77 -11.71 6.99
C ASP A 748 -24.46 -11.12 7.52
N ILE A 749 -24.24 -9.81 7.36
CA ILE A 749 -22.95 -9.17 7.66
C ILE A 749 -22.75 -8.98 9.15
N VAL A 750 -21.58 -9.33 9.65
CA VAL A 750 -21.12 -9.05 11.02
C VAL A 750 -20.25 -7.80 10.98
N ASP A 751 -20.51 -6.85 11.89
CA ASP A 751 -19.61 -5.72 12.12
C ASP A 751 -18.40 -6.19 12.95
N THR A 752 -17.44 -6.81 12.29
CA THR A 752 -16.24 -7.42 12.89
C THR A 752 -15.38 -6.41 13.65
N TRP A 753 -15.44 -5.14 13.27
CA TRP A 753 -14.58 -4.08 13.79
C TRP A 753 -15.30 -3.09 14.70
N ASP A 754 -16.55 -3.39 15.10
CA ASP A 754 -17.38 -2.49 15.92
C ASP A 754 -17.44 -1.05 15.36
N VAL A 755 -17.62 -0.93 14.03
CA VAL A 755 -17.62 0.35 13.32
C VAL A 755 -18.88 1.15 13.60
N ARG A 756 -20.02 0.46 13.76
CA ARG A 756 -21.34 1.05 13.99
C ARG A 756 -21.73 0.95 15.46
N GLU A 757 -22.26 2.02 16.01
CA GLU A 757 -22.73 2.03 17.42
C GLU A 757 -23.93 1.10 17.65
N ASP A 758 -24.78 0.89 16.66
CA ASP A 758 -25.99 0.04 16.70
C ASP A 758 -25.76 -1.38 16.13
N GLY A 759 -24.52 -1.68 15.69
CA GLY A 759 -24.15 -2.95 15.08
C GLY A 759 -24.67 -3.11 13.64
N ALA A 760 -24.67 -4.34 13.12
CA ALA A 760 -25.03 -4.67 11.74
C ALA A 760 -26.15 -5.74 11.65
N GLU A 761 -27.03 -5.85 12.69
CA GLU A 761 -28.00 -6.97 12.79
C GLU A 761 -28.92 -7.10 11.56
N ASP A 762 -29.15 -6.02 10.80
CA ASP A 762 -30.04 -6.00 9.64
C ASP A 762 -29.28 -5.65 8.33
N VAL A 763 -27.94 -5.71 8.33
CA VAL A 763 -27.13 -5.42 7.12
C VAL A 763 -26.76 -6.72 6.41
N GLY A 764 -26.97 -6.74 5.09
CA GLY A 764 -26.68 -7.89 4.24
C GLY A 764 -26.14 -7.57 2.86
N VAL A 765 -25.61 -8.59 2.21
CA VAL A 765 -25.28 -8.59 0.79
C VAL A 765 -25.98 -9.76 0.13
N ARG A 766 -26.80 -9.49 -0.88
CA ARG A 766 -27.42 -10.51 -1.74
C ARG A 766 -26.75 -10.53 -3.10
N LEU A 767 -26.26 -11.69 -3.54
CA LEU A 767 -25.85 -11.94 -4.92
C LEU A 767 -26.86 -12.87 -5.57
N THR A 768 -27.50 -12.40 -6.64
CA THR A 768 -28.34 -13.23 -7.50
C THR A 768 -27.62 -13.47 -8.81
N MET A 769 -27.35 -14.73 -9.14
CA MET A 769 -26.66 -15.14 -10.38
C MET A 769 -27.61 -15.77 -11.36
N CYS A 770 -27.47 -15.41 -12.63
CA CYS A 770 -28.27 -15.91 -13.74
C CYS A 770 -27.37 -16.49 -14.83
N ASN A 771 -27.04 -17.80 -14.71
CA ASN A 771 -26.14 -18.51 -15.64
C ASN A 771 -26.49 -19.99 -15.74
N ASP A 772 -26.23 -20.57 -16.91
CA ASP A 772 -26.12 -22.01 -17.09
C ASP A 772 -24.75 -22.47 -16.56
N LEU A 773 -24.69 -23.21 -15.44
CA LEU A 773 -23.48 -23.59 -14.70
C LEU A 773 -23.38 -25.10 -14.54
N ASP A 774 -22.16 -25.63 -14.47
CA ASP A 774 -21.90 -27.04 -14.23
C ASP A 774 -21.84 -27.38 -12.74
N GLU A 775 -21.43 -26.42 -11.89
CA GLU A 775 -21.35 -26.58 -10.44
C GLU A 775 -21.46 -25.21 -9.72
N VAL A 776 -22.08 -25.22 -8.56
CA VAL A 776 -22.02 -24.13 -7.59
C VAL A 776 -21.61 -24.69 -6.23
N ALA A 777 -20.68 -24.03 -5.56
CA ALA A 777 -20.27 -24.42 -4.22
C ALA A 777 -20.23 -23.23 -3.26
N LEU A 778 -20.63 -23.47 -2.00
CA LEU A 778 -20.32 -22.62 -0.87
C LEU A 778 -19.18 -23.23 -0.09
N VAL A 779 -18.14 -22.44 0.20
CA VAL A 779 -16.89 -22.88 0.82
C VAL A 779 -16.38 -21.87 1.83
N ASP A 780 -15.61 -22.30 2.83
CA ASP A 780 -14.96 -21.42 3.80
C ASP A 780 -13.50 -21.18 3.41
N GLY A 781 -13.11 -19.92 3.30
CA GLY A 781 -11.74 -19.45 3.18
C GLY A 781 -11.26 -18.77 4.47
N GLU A 782 -10.04 -19.05 4.92
CA GLU A 782 -9.48 -18.47 6.13
C GLU A 782 -8.92 -17.07 5.86
N ALA A 783 -9.31 -16.09 6.65
CA ALA A 783 -8.66 -14.79 6.64
C ALA A 783 -7.25 -14.86 7.28
N PRO A 784 -6.35 -13.88 7.04
CA PRO A 784 -5.06 -13.81 7.71
C PRO A 784 -5.22 -13.82 9.24
N ALA A 785 -4.47 -14.67 9.95
CA ALA A 785 -4.54 -14.80 11.40
C ALA A 785 -3.90 -13.59 12.09
N LYS A 786 -4.64 -12.50 12.19
CA LYS A 786 -4.27 -11.25 12.84
C LYS A 786 -5.33 -10.86 13.88
N PRO A 787 -4.95 -10.11 14.95
CA PRO A 787 -5.93 -9.60 15.92
C PRO A 787 -7.00 -8.74 15.24
N GLY A 788 -8.25 -9.03 15.49
CA GLY A 788 -9.40 -8.30 14.93
C GLY A 788 -9.90 -8.82 13.59
N ASN A 789 -9.11 -9.58 12.83
CA ASN A 789 -9.59 -10.18 11.58
C ASN A 789 -10.71 -11.21 11.84
N PRO A 790 -11.64 -11.40 10.90
CA PRO A 790 -12.54 -12.53 10.90
C PRO A 790 -11.74 -13.85 10.87
N GLU A 791 -12.28 -14.90 11.46
CA GLU A 791 -11.62 -16.21 11.38
C GLU A 791 -11.72 -16.77 9.94
N ARG A 792 -12.88 -16.61 9.30
CA ARG A 792 -13.22 -17.15 7.99
C ARG A 792 -14.19 -16.24 7.25
N LEU A 793 -14.14 -16.34 5.92
CA LEU A 793 -15.12 -15.76 5.02
C LEU A 793 -15.81 -16.89 4.24
N ARG A 794 -17.12 -16.72 3.96
CA ARG A 794 -17.90 -17.68 3.19
C ARG A 794 -17.91 -17.27 1.72
N TYR A 795 -17.38 -18.15 0.87
CA TYR A 795 -17.24 -17.93 -0.59
C TYR A 795 -18.32 -18.67 -1.37
N LEU A 796 -18.77 -18.04 -2.44
CA LEU A 796 -19.47 -18.65 -3.55
C LEU A 796 -18.47 -18.94 -4.66
N LEU A 797 -18.40 -20.20 -5.14
CA LEU A 797 -17.69 -20.59 -6.33
C LEU A 797 -18.69 -21.11 -7.38
N ALA A 798 -18.74 -20.47 -8.56
CA ALA A 798 -19.61 -20.88 -9.66
C ALA A 798 -18.78 -21.29 -10.87
N LYS A 799 -18.98 -22.52 -11.37
CA LYS A 799 -18.11 -23.16 -12.35
C LYS A 799 -18.80 -23.48 -13.67
N ARG A 800 -18.07 -23.22 -14.77
CA ARG A 800 -18.36 -23.72 -16.13
C ARG A 800 -17.20 -24.54 -16.64
N GLU A 801 -17.51 -25.64 -17.34
CA GLU A 801 -16.55 -26.51 -18.02
C GLU A 801 -16.95 -26.71 -19.50
N GLY A 802 -15.97 -26.74 -20.42
CA GLY A 802 -16.23 -26.98 -21.84
C GLY A 802 -14.98 -26.89 -22.71
N GLU A 803 -15.08 -27.24 -23.99
CA GLU A 803 -14.01 -27.00 -24.97
C GLU A 803 -14.25 -25.64 -25.64
N ASP A 804 -13.20 -24.79 -25.76
CA ASP A 804 -13.27 -23.43 -26.31
C ASP A 804 -14.42 -22.61 -25.64
N LEU A 805 -14.38 -22.57 -24.30
CA LEU A 805 -15.45 -22.07 -23.46
C LEU A 805 -15.65 -20.55 -23.65
N ASP A 806 -16.90 -20.14 -23.80
CA ASP A 806 -17.31 -18.73 -23.76
C ASP A 806 -18.38 -18.59 -22.65
N THR A 807 -18.12 -17.72 -21.67
CA THR A 807 -18.99 -17.56 -20.51
C THR A 807 -19.08 -16.07 -20.13
N THR A 808 -20.32 -15.59 -20.00
CA THR A 808 -20.58 -14.31 -19.34
C THR A 808 -21.30 -14.56 -18.02
N PHE A 809 -20.55 -14.58 -16.91
CA PHE A 809 -21.14 -14.60 -15.59
C PHE A 809 -21.94 -13.31 -15.39
N THR A 810 -23.19 -13.49 -15.04
CA THR A 810 -24.16 -12.39 -14.93
C THR A 810 -24.75 -12.39 -13.54
N SER A 811 -24.47 -11.36 -12.76
CA SER A 811 -24.96 -11.24 -11.40
C SER A 811 -25.51 -9.85 -11.08
N VAL A 812 -26.45 -9.82 -10.14
CA VAL A 812 -26.93 -8.61 -9.47
C VAL A 812 -26.53 -8.73 -8.01
N ILE A 813 -25.78 -7.75 -7.52
CA ILE A 813 -25.25 -7.71 -6.16
C ILE A 813 -25.88 -6.53 -5.44
N GLU A 814 -26.62 -6.80 -4.39
CA GLU A 814 -27.34 -5.80 -3.62
C GLU A 814 -26.82 -5.72 -2.19
N PRO A 815 -26.17 -4.62 -1.81
CA PRO A 815 -26.02 -4.28 -0.40
C PRO A 815 -27.34 -3.75 0.15
N TYR A 816 -27.79 -4.22 1.29
CA TYR A 816 -29.05 -3.78 1.87
C TYR A 816 -28.98 -3.67 3.40
N GLU A 817 -29.82 -2.81 3.96
CA GLU A 817 -30.17 -2.78 5.37
C GLU A 817 -31.69 -3.03 5.49
N GLY A 818 -32.07 -4.01 6.32
CA GLY A 818 -33.45 -4.48 6.43
C GLY A 818 -33.83 -5.48 5.36
N GLU A 819 -34.75 -5.14 4.45
CA GLU A 819 -35.21 -6.04 3.38
C GLU A 819 -34.61 -5.58 2.04
N PRO A 820 -34.08 -6.49 1.22
CA PRO A 820 -33.58 -6.16 -0.11
C PRO A 820 -34.70 -5.66 -1.03
N VAL A 821 -34.36 -4.74 -1.96
CA VAL A 821 -35.33 -4.17 -2.92
C VAL A 821 -35.45 -4.99 -4.20
N VAL A 822 -34.49 -5.84 -4.51
CA VAL A 822 -34.54 -6.72 -5.69
C VAL A 822 -35.37 -7.94 -5.38
N GLU A 823 -36.58 -8.05 -5.93
CA GLU A 823 -37.48 -9.20 -5.77
C GLU A 823 -37.09 -10.38 -6.66
N SER A 824 -36.68 -10.13 -7.92
CA SER A 824 -36.25 -11.19 -8.84
C SER A 824 -35.32 -10.65 -9.94
N VAL A 825 -34.44 -11.54 -10.41
CA VAL A 825 -33.55 -11.32 -11.56
C VAL A 825 -33.71 -12.46 -12.53
N GLU A 826 -33.98 -12.14 -13.82
CA GLU A 826 -34.20 -13.11 -14.88
C GLU A 826 -33.38 -12.76 -16.11
N LEU A 827 -32.68 -13.73 -16.71
CA LEU A 827 -32.16 -13.57 -18.07
C LEU A 827 -33.31 -13.51 -19.06
N VAL A 828 -33.31 -12.50 -19.91
CA VAL A 828 -34.35 -12.35 -20.93
C VAL A 828 -33.83 -12.62 -22.34
N GLY A 829 -34.74 -12.98 -23.25
CA GLY A 829 -34.40 -13.26 -24.63
C GLY A 829 -33.86 -12.04 -25.37
N VAL A 830 -32.82 -12.26 -26.18
CA VAL A 830 -32.26 -11.24 -27.06
C VAL A 830 -32.31 -11.73 -28.51
N GLU A 831 -32.96 -10.97 -29.35
CA GLU A 831 -33.00 -11.20 -30.79
C GLU A 831 -32.35 -10.03 -31.53
N ALA A 832 -31.72 -10.30 -32.66
CA ALA A 832 -31.25 -9.20 -33.51
C ALA A 832 -32.35 -8.71 -34.43
N ALA A 833 -32.50 -7.40 -34.55
CA ALA A 833 -33.51 -6.79 -35.41
C ALA A 833 -33.38 -7.15 -36.92
N ASP A 834 -32.18 -7.56 -37.36
CA ASP A 834 -31.88 -8.07 -38.69
C ASP A 834 -32.22 -9.54 -38.91
N GLY A 835 -32.58 -10.26 -37.84
CA GLY A 835 -32.94 -11.68 -37.86
C GLY A 835 -31.77 -12.65 -37.98
N GLU A 836 -30.53 -12.16 -37.83
CA GLU A 836 -29.32 -13.03 -37.73
C GLU A 836 -29.23 -13.58 -36.32
N GLU A 837 -28.55 -14.72 -36.17
CA GLU A 837 -28.32 -15.37 -34.87
C GLU A 837 -27.53 -14.45 -33.91
N VAL A 838 -27.92 -14.45 -32.65
CA VAL A 838 -27.25 -13.71 -31.56
C VAL A 838 -26.48 -14.71 -30.69
N ASP A 839 -25.22 -14.40 -30.48
CA ASP A 839 -24.44 -15.09 -29.48
C ASP A 839 -24.89 -14.61 -28.08
N SER A 840 -25.48 -15.52 -27.31
CA SER A 840 -26.04 -15.20 -25.99
C SER A 840 -24.96 -14.88 -24.95
N GLU A 841 -23.70 -15.20 -25.15
CA GLU A 841 -22.61 -14.81 -24.28
C GLU A 841 -22.07 -13.41 -24.66
N ALA A 842 -22.14 -13.04 -25.93
CA ALA A 842 -21.72 -11.73 -26.40
C ALA A 842 -22.75 -10.62 -26.12
N VAL A 843 -24.03 -10.98 -26.00
CA VAL A 843 -25.12 -10.05 -25.67
C VAL A 843 -25.96 -10.61 -24.54
N ARG A 844 -25.99 -9.91 -23.41
CA ARG A 844 -26.72 -10.29 -22.22
C ARG A 844 -27.71 -9.20 -21.83
N ALA A 845 -28.88 -9.61 -21.38
CA ALA A 845 -29.88 -8.72 -20.81
C ALA A 845 -30.53 -9.40 -19.59
N VAL A 846 -30.63 -8.66 -18.52
CA VAL A 846 -31.34 -9.07 -17.30
C VAL A 846 -32.52 -8.15 -17.02
N LYS A 847 -33.61 -8.76 -16.64
CA LYS A 847 -34.81 -8.10 -16.12
C LYS A 847 -34.78 -8.18 -14.61
N ILE A 848 -34.81 -7.05 -13.96
CA ILE A 848 -34.73 -6.89 -12.50
C ILE A 848 -36.06 -6.33 -12.03
N THR A 849 -36.81 -7.11 -11.25
CA THR A 849 -38.07 -6.67 -10.66
C THR A 849 -37.79 -6.16 -9.25
N LEU A 850 -38.30 -4.96 -8.96
CA LEU A 850 -38.08 -4.28 -7.70
C LEU A 850 -39.34 -4.33 -6.81
N ASP A 851 -39.21 -4.22 -5.49
CA ASP A 851 -40.23 -4.37 -4.48
C ASP A 851 -41.38 -3.36 -4.58
N ASP A 852 -41.10 -2.21 -5.18
CA ASP A 852 -42.13 -1.17 -5.46
C ASP A 852 -42.89 -1.35 -6.79
N GLY A 853 -42.54 -2.40 -7.54
CA GLY A 853 -43.13 -2.75 -8.84
C GLY A 853 -42.49 -2.07 -10.04
N ARG A 854 -41.42 -1.36 -9.88
CA ARG A 854 -40.54 -0.94 -11.00
C ARG A 854 -39.82 -2.16 -11.59
N VAL A 855 -39.48 -2.05 -12.87
CA VAL A 855 -38.72 -3.08 -13.58
C VAL A 855 -37.56 -2.41 -14.32
N ASP A 856 -36.36 -2.90 -14.07
CA ASP A 856 -35.15 -2.46 -14.76
C ASP A 856 -34.66 -3.55 -15.72
N TYR A 857 -34.30 -3.14 -16.94
CA TYR A 857 -33.59 -3.97 -17.90
C TYR A 857 -32.14 -3.48 -18.00
N ALA A 858 -31.20 -4.28 -17.60
CA ALA A 858 -29.77 -3.98 -17.77
C ALA A 858 -29.24 -4.83 -18.94
N ILE A 859 -28.64 -4.18 -19.92
CA ILE A 859 -28.27 -4.76 -21.21
C ILE A 859 -26.79 -4.48 -21.48
N ARG A 860 -26.04 -5.51 -21.85
CA ARG A 860 -24.65 -5.41 -22.29
C ARG A 860 -24.47 -6.10 -23.63
N SER A 861 -23.80 -5.44 -24.60
CA SER A 861 -23.51 -5.98 -25.94
C SER A 861 -22.05 -5.82 -26.31
N SER A 862 -21.44 -6.84 -26.88
CA SER A 862 -20.08 -6.74 -27.47
C SER A 862 -20.07 -6.08 -28.85
N ASP A 863 -21.25 -5.92 -29.51
CA ASP A 863 -21.39 -5.23 -30.80
C ASP A 863 -22.38 -4.05 -30.70
N PRO A 864 -21.93 -2.85 -30.35
CA PRO A 864 -22.74 -1.68 -30.17
C PRO A 864 -23.31 -1.11 -31.50
N SER A 865 -22.86 -1.61 -32.62
CA SER A 865 -23.34 -1.16 -33.95
C SER A 865 -24.61 -1.85 -34.38
N ARG A 866 -25.01 -2.94 -33.74
CA ARG A 866 -26.15 -3.78 -34.08
C ARG A 866 -27.33 -3.45 -33.19
N THR A 867 -28.55 -3.46 -33.77
CA THR A 867 -29.79 -3.26 -33.02
C THR A 867 -30.35 -4.60 -32.55
N TYR A 868 -30.72 -4.66 -31.28
CA TYR A 868 -31.28 -5.82 -30.59
C TYR A 868 -32.69 -5.54 -30.12
N LEU A 869 -33.49 -6.61 -30.02
CA LEU A 869 -34.80 -6.65 -29.37
C LEU A 869 -34.64 -7.46 -28.07
N ILE A 870 -34.92 -6.83 -26.96
CA ILE A 870 -34.81 -7.40 -25.63
C ILE A 870 -36.21 -7.74 -25.12
N ASP A 871 -36.46 -8.98 -24.76
CA ASP A 871 -37.71 -9.53 -24.23
C ASP A 871 -38.92 -9.22 -25.17
N ASP A 872 -38.69 -9.06 -26.51
CA ASP A 872 -39.67 -8.62 -27.50
C ASP A 872 -40.32 -7.24 -27.19
N GLU A 873 -39.79 -6.49 -26.22
CA GLU A 873 -40.42 -5.23 -25.74
C GLU A 873 -39.51 -4.00 -25.90
N ILE A 874 -38.18 -4.17 -25.90
CA ILE A 874 -37.22 -3.04 -25.90
C ILE A 874 -36.28 -3.13 -27.08
N ARG A 875 -36.10 -2.01 -27.78
CA ARG A 875 -35.08 -1.81 -28.83
C ARG A 875 -33.82 -1.20 -28.19
N PHE A 876 -32.70 -1.81 -28.47
CA PHE A 876 -31.41 -1.39 -27.98
C PHE A 876 -30.34 -1.44 -29.07
N GLN A 877 -29.58 -0.34 -29.22
CA GLN A 877 -28.35 -0.30 -30.01
C GLN A 877 -27.30 0.47 -29.24
N GLY A 878 -26.35 -0.25 -28.65
CA GLY A 878 -25.31 0.31 -27.78
C GLY A 878 -24.43 -0.76 -27.19
N PHE A 879 -23.45 -0.33 -26.41
CA PHE A 879 -22.61 -1.20 -25.60
C PHE A 879 -23.31 -1.58 -24.29
N PHE A 880 -23.77 -0.58 -23.52
CA PHE A 880 -24.47 -0.79 -22.25
C PHE A 880 -25.71 0.08 -22.16
N GLY A 881 -26.76 -0.45 -21.55
CA GLY A 881 -28.00 0.30 -21.33
C GLY A 881 -28.74 -0.17 -20.09
N VAL A 882 -29.36 0.77 -19.39
CA VAL A 882 -30.37 0.51 -18.36
C VAL A 882 -31.66 1.17 -18.80
N TYR A 883 -32.76 0.40 -18.80
CA TYR A 883 -34.09 0.90 -19.14
C TYR A 883 -35.06 0.56 -18.02
N ARG A 884 -35.64 1.58 -17.40
CA ARG A 884 -36.56 1.47 -16.26
C ARG A 884 -37.98 1.70 -16.64
N GLU A 885 -38.86 0.84 -16.18
CA GLU A 885 -40.31 0.96 -16.30
C GLU A 885 -41.00 1.14 -14.95
N GLU A 886 -41.98 2.00 -14.90
CA GLU A 886 -42.91 2.12 -13.77
C GLU A 886 -44.34 1.92 -14.27
N GLY A 887 -45.04 0.89 -13.81
CA GLY A 887 -46.38 0.54 -14.26
C GLY A 887 -46.52 0.19 -15.77
N GLY A 888 -45.41 -0.22 -16.40
CA GLY A 888 -45.33 -0.55 -17.82
C GLY A 888 -45.15 0.66 -18.76
N GLU A 889 -44.76 1.80 -18.22
CA GLU A 889 -44.40 3.00 -18.98
C GLU A 889 -42.91 3.35 -18.68
N PRO A 890 -42.16 3.89 -19.64
CA PRO A 890 -40.79 4.31 -19.41
C PRO A 890 -40.67 5.32 -18.25
N ALA A 891 -39.73 5.13 -17.34
CA ALA A 891 -39.48 5.98 -16.18
C ALA A 891 -38.08 6.62 -16.17
N ALA A 892 -37.08 5.87 -16.60
CA ALA A 892 -35.70 6.35 -16.75
C ALA A 892 -34.95 5.50 -17.78
N ALA A 893 -33.91 6.05 -18.38
CA ALA A 893 -33.06 5.31 -19.30
C ALA A 893 -31.64 5.87 -19.29
N VAL A 894 -30.64 4.97 -19.32
CA VAL A 894 -29.22 5.29 -19.53
C VAL A 894 -28.71 4.47 -20.70
N LEU A 895 -28.03 5.12 -21.64
CA LEU A 895 -27.46 4.51 -22.84
C LEU A 895 -26.00 4.92 -22.98
N SER A 896 -25.12 3.95 -22.98
CA SER A 896 -23.68 4.16 -23.07
C SER A 896 -23.13 3.53 -24.36
N ASP A 897 -22.35 4.33 -25.12
CA ASP A 897 -21.78 3.99 -26.41
C ASP A 897 -22.86 3.41 -27.36
N GLY A 898 -23.96 4.11 -27.47
CA GLY A 898 -25.13 3.65 -28.19
C GLY A 898 -25.92 4.76 -28.90
N THR A 899 -26.83 4.37 -29.76
CA THR A 899 -27.63 5.29 -30.56
C THR A 899 -29.11 5.17 -30.36
N GLU A 900 -29.63 4.06 -29.79
CA GLU A 900 -31.05 3.84 -29.61
C GLU A 900 -31.36 3.02 -28.34
N LEU A 901 -32.30 3.51 -27.50
CA LEU A 901 -32.89 2.76 -26.39
C LEU A 901 -34.34 3.21 -26.18
N GLY A 902 -35.24 2.25 -26.11
CA GLY A 902 -36.66 2.56 -25.87
C GLY A 902 -37.58 1.39 -26.17
N PRO A 903 -38.92 1.58 -26.10
CA PRO A 903 -39.88 0.51 -26.37
C PRO A 903 -39.85 0.10 -27.85
N GLU A 904 -40.11 -1.20 -28.13
CA GLU A 904 -40.17 -1.69 -29.51
C GLU A 904 -41.27 -0.97 -30.32
N GLU A 905 -42.47 -0.79 -29.73
CA GLU A 905 -43.55 -0.06 -30.35
C GLU A 905 -43.61 1.39 -29.84
N GLY A 906 -43.16 2.36 -30.64
CA GLY A 906 -43.19 3.77 -30.28
C GLY A 906 -42.01 4.56 -30.79
N GLU A 907 -41.78 5.75 -30.17
CA GLU A 907 -40.55 6.52 -30.36
C GLU A 907 -39.55 6.08 -29.27
N PRO A 908 -38.25 5.92 -29.57
CA PRO A 908 -37.27 5.61 -28.58
C PRO A 908 -37.19 6.70 -27.50
N VAL A 909 -36.84 6.31 -26.28
CA VAL A 909 -36.67 7.24 -25.16
C VAL A 909 -35.35 8.00 -25.33
N LEU A 910 -34.30 7.27 -25.71
CA LEU A 910 -33.03 7.84 -26.12
C LEU A 910 -32.75 7.50 -27.60
N GLU A 911 -32.52 8.54 -28.40
CA GLU A 911 -32.06 8.42 -29.79
C GLU A 911 -30.99 9.48 -30.06
N THR A 912 -29.83 9.05 -30.51
CA THR A 912 -28.69 9.92 -30.77
C THR A 912 -28.07 9.62 -32.13
N ASP A 913 -27.44 10.64 -32.73
CA ASP A 913 -26.74 10.47 -34.02
C ASP A 913 -25.46 9.59 -33.89
N ARG A 914 -24.84 9.56 -32.71
CA ARG A 914 -23.57 8.86 -32.47
C ARG A 914 -23.45 8.38 -31.02
N GLY A 915 -23.07 7.13 -30.81
CA GLY A 915 -22.72 6.55 -29.49
C GLY A 915 -21.30 6.90 -29.04
N ARG A 916 -20.38 7.18 -29.99
CA ARG A 916 -19.01 7.55 -29.74
C ARG A 916 -18.45 8.54 -30.73
N LEU A 917 -17.45 9.28 -30.33
CA LEU A 917 -16.53 9.98 -31.21
C LEU A 917 -15.29 9.14 -31.41
N ALA A 918 -14.67 9.22 -32.58
CA ALA A 918 -13.43 8.51 -32.90
C ALA A 918 -12.57 9.35 -33.82
N GLY A 919 -11.28 9.00 -33.91
CA GLY A 919 -10.33 9.71 -34.74
C GLY A 919 -8.90 9.29 -34.50
N THR A 920 -7.97 10.18 -34.78
CA THR A 920 -6.53 9.96 -34.58
C THR A 920 -5.90 11.04 -33.72
N VAL A 921 -4.91 10.66 -32.91
CA VAL A 921 -4.06 11.59 -32.15
C VAL A 921 -3.14 12.33 -33.12
N ALA A 922 -3.19 13.65 -33.11
CA ALA A 922 -2.35 14.49 -33.97
C ALA A 922 -1.08 14.96 -33.27
N ASP A 923 -1.19 15.31 -31.98
CA ASP A 923 -0.06 15.71 -31.13
C ASP A 923 -0.44 15.56 -29.66
N PHE A 924 0.50 15.75 -28.73
CA PHE A 924 0.26 15.73 -27.27
C PHE A 924 1.40 16.42 -26.55
N THR A 925 1.23 16.75 -25.26
CA THR A 925 2.27 17.32 -24.42
C THR A 925 3.45 16.35 -24.27
N ARG A 926 4.66 16.83 -24.61
CA ARG A 926 5.89 16.01 -24.65
C ARG A 926 6.84 16.25 -23.49
N GLU A 927 6.45 17.05 -22.57
CA GLU A 927 7.22 17.45 -21.40
C GLU A 927 6.53 16.91 -20.13
N LEU A 928 7.29 16.75 -19.08
CA LEU A 928 6.70 16.57 -17.74
C LEU A 928 6.14 17.93 -17.32
N ALA A 929 4.84 18.06 -17.28
CA ALA A 929 4.14 19.32 -17.03
C ALA A 929 2.97 19.12 -16.06
N HIS A 930 2.57 20.21 -15.38
CA HIS A 930 1.38 20.25 -14.55
C HIS A 930 0.08 20.35 -15.37
N GLU A 931 0.18 20.80 -16.62
CA GLU A 931 -0.93 20.89 -17.56
C GLU A 931 -0.59 20.07 -18.81
N ASN A 932 -1.46 19.12 -19.18
CA ASN A 932 -1.23 18.23 -20.31
C ASN A 932 -2.41 18.25 -21.27
N GLU A 933 -2.11 18.13 -22.56
CA GLU A 933 -3.07 18.19 -23.66
C GLU A 933 -2.88 17.03 -24.62
N ILE A 934 -3.98 16.57 -25.23
CA ILE A 934 -3.99 15.64 -26.37
C ILE A 934 -4.69 16.36 -27.53
N VAL A 935 -3.98 16.53 -28.62
CA VAL A 935 -4.52 17.15 -29.86
C VAL A 935 -5.05 16.06 -30.77
N VAL A 936 -6.29 16.20 -31.22
CA VAL A 936 -6.98 15.15 -31.99
C VAL A 936 -7.57 15.65 -33.31
N GLU A 937 -7.68 14.71 -34.26
CA GLU A 937 -8.43 14.86 -35.51
C GLU A 937 -9.56 13.83 -35.53
N PHE A 938 -10.82 14.28 -35.51
CA PHE A 938 -11.97 13.39 -35.51
C PHE A 938 -12.27 12.82 -36.91
N ASP A 939 -12.83 11.63 -36.94
CA ASP A 939 -13.36 11.00 -38.14
C ASP A 939 -14.69 11.68 -38.59
N GLY A 940 -14.60 12.51 -39.62
CA GLY A 940 -15.74 13.25 -40.16
C GLY A 940 -15.96 14.60 -39.46
N ASP A 941 -17.09 15.24 -39.81
CA ASP A 941 -17.43 16.53 -39.22
C ASP A 941 -18.08 16.35 -37.86
N VAL A 942 -17.47 16.92 -36.80
CA VAL A 942 -18.00 17.00 -35.44
C VAL A 942 -18.35 18.47 -35.16
N ALA A 943 -19.53 18.72 -34.63
CA ALA A 943 -20.00 20.07 -34.35
C ALA A 943 -19.38 20.60 -33.04
N GLU A 944 -19.10 21.90 -32.94
CA GLU A 944 -18.57 22.54 -31.76
C GLU A 944 -19.30 22.17 -30.45
N PRO A 945 -20.64 22.09 -30.38
CA PRO A 945 -21.35 21.63 -29.18
C PRO A 945 -21.10 20.16 -28.82
N GLU A 946 -20.77 19.30 -29.80
CA GLU A 946 -20.41 17.91 -29.52
C GLU A 946 -19.01 17.81 -28.94
N ILE A 947 -18.10 18.72 -29.30
CA ILE A 947 -16.72 18.83 -28.76
C ILE A 947 -16.79 19.38 -27.33
N GLU A 948 -17.55 20.46 -27.11
CA GLU A 948 -17.75 21.00 -25.74
C GLU A 948 -18.36 19.96 -24.79
N ALA A 949 -19.23 19.11 -25.29
CA ALA A 949 -19.87 18.05 -24.53
C ALA A 949 -18.95 16.82 -24.26
N CYS A 950 -17.67 16.82 -24.69
CA CYS A 950 -16.70 15.82 -24.31
C CYS A 950 -16.12 16.07 -22.92
N VAL A 951 -16.27 17.26 -22.36
CA VAL A 951 -15.77 17.58 -21.01
C VAL A 951 -16.48 16.71 -19.98
N GLY A 952 -15.70 16.00 -19.14
CA GLY A 952 -16.17 14.99 -18.19
C GLY A 952 -16.27 13.57 -18.77
N GLU A 953 -16.13 13.40 -20.08
CA GLU A 953 -16.02 12.08 -20.71
C GLU A 953 -14.55 11.63 -20.77
N TRP A 954 -14.33 10.38 -21.15
CA TRP A 954 -12.98 9.79 -21.22
C TRP A 954 -12.56 9.54 -22.67
N ILE A 955 -11.32 9.95 -23.00
CA ILE A 955 -10.66 9.51 -24.24
C ILE A 955 -9.87 8.23 -23.97
N TYR A 956 -10.01 7.25 -24.85
CA TYR A 956 -9.27 5.98 -24.85
C TYR A 956 -8.43 5.91 -26.11
N VAL A 957 -7.13 6.11 -25.94
CA VAL A 957 -6.12 6.05 -27.02
C VAL A 957 -5.58 4.63 -27.10
N GLU A 958 -5.49 4.07 -28.32
CA GLU A 958 -4.80 2.79 -28.54
C GLU A 958 -3.31 2.90 -28.23
N THR A 959 -2.78 1.93 -27.48
CA THR A 959 -1.39 1.87 -27.03
C THR A 959 -0.77 0.50 -27.30
N ASP A 960 0.44 0.28 -26.83
CA ASP A 960 1.14 -1.01 -26.89
C ASP A 960 0.67 -2.03 -25.83
N HIS A 961 -0.38 -1.74 -25.07
CA HIS A 961 -0.98 -2.55 -23.99
C HIS A 961 -0.15 -2.68 -22.70
N ASP A 962 1.06 -2.11 -22.61
CA ASP A 962 1.83 -2.11 -21.38
C ASP A 962 1.36 -1.01 -20.41
N ARG A 963 0.92 0.12 -20.95
CA ARG A 963 0.19 1.20 -20.27
C ARG A 963 -1.07 1.51 -21.04
N ASN A 964 -2.19 1.70 -20.36
CA ASN A 964 -3.40 2.14 -21.04
C ASN A 964 -3.38 3.65 -21.36
N GLY A 965 -4.09 4.03 -22.41
CA GLY A 965 -4.21 5.41 -22.89
C GLY A 965 -5.53 6.07 -22.51
N ALA A 966 -6.10 5.78 -21.34
CA ALA A 966 -7.34 6.38 -20.87
C ALA A 966 -7.08 7.67 -20.09
N TYR A 967 -7.74 8.76 -20.49
CA TYR A 967 -7.64 10.08 -19.85
C TYR A 967 -9.02 10.71 -19.72
N GLU A 968 -9.29 11.36 -18.61
CA GLU A 968 -10.46 12.21 -18.43
C GLU A 968 -10.26 13.54 -19.15
N ILE A 969 -11.28 14.01 -19.85
CA ILE A 969 -11.26 15.27 -20.58
C ILE A 969 -11.75 16.38 -19.64
N GLN A 970 -10.87 17.26 -19.21
CA GLN A 970 -11.19 18.39 -18.34
C GLN A 970 -11.57 19.65 -19.11
N GLY A 971 -11.13 19.75 -20.37
CA GLY A 971 -11.42 20.85 -21.27
C GLY A 971 -11.31 20.43 -22.74
N ALA A 972 -12.02 21.15 -23.62
CA ALA A 972 -11.97 20.91 -25.04
C ALA A 972 -12.08 22.22 -25.82
N GLU A 973 -11.10 22.53 -26.66
CA GLU A 973 -11.04 23.75 -27.47
C GLU A 973 -10.68 23.48 -28.93
N ILE A 974 -11.11 24.38 -29.83
CA ILE A 974 -10.76 24.29 -31.25
C ILE A 974 -9.67 25.31 -31.57
N GLU A 975 -8.48 24.83 -31.88
CA GLU A 975 -7.35 25.65 -32.27
C GLU A 975 -6.83 25.27 -33.67
N GLY A 976 -6.72 26.26 -34.55
CA GLY A 976 -6.14 26.05 -35.91
C GLY A 976 -6.86 25.07 -36.80
N GLY A 977 -8.04 24.56 -36.39
CA GLY A 977 -8.81 23.53 -37.07
C GLY A 977 -8.64 22.12 -36.54
N GLN A 978 -7.82 21.96 -35.48
CA GLN A 978 -7.69 20.75 -34.68
C GLN A 978 -8.39 20.96 -33.34
N VAL A 979 -8.72 19.88 -32.65
CA VAL A 979 -9.29 19.90 -31.30
C VAL A 979 -8.21 19.60 -30.30
N VAL A 980 -8.09 20.45 -29.31
CA VAL A 980 -7.19 20.28 -28.16
C VAL A 980 -8.04 19.83 -26.99
N LEU A 981 -7.72 18.69 -26.42
CA LEU A 981 -8.33 18.11 -25.24
C LEU A 981 -7.37 18.33 -24.06
N ASP A 982 -7.83 19.09 -23.06
CA ASP A 982 -7.11 19.25 -21.80
C ASP A 982 -7.34 18.00 -20.94
N VAL A 983 -6.27 17.35 -20.50
CA VAL A 983 -6.28 16.17 -19.62
C VAL A 983 -5.71 16.47 -18.23
N GLY A 984 -5.55 17.75 -17.91
CA GLY A 984 -5.10 18.26 -16.62
C GLY A 984 -3.66 17.84 -16.27
N ASP A 985 -3.47 17.47 -15.04
CA ASP A 985 -2.16 17.09 -14.49
C ASP A 985 -1.73 15.65 -14.83
N ARG A 986 -2.50 14.93 -15.65
CA ARG A 986 -2.22 13.55 -16.06
C ARG A 986 -1.22 13.52 -17.21
N THR A 987 0.07 13.29 -16.87
CA THR A 987 1.15 13.27 -17.86
C THR A 987 0.96 12.22 -18.96
N THR A 988 1.37 12.58 -20.17
CA THR A 988 1.48 11.68 -21.33
C THR A 988 2.82 10.95 -21.38
N VAL A 989 3.79 11.34 -20.55
CA VAL A 989 5.12 10.75 -20.48
C VAL A 989 5.06 9.40 -19.78
N ARG A 990 5.68 8.39 -20.40
CA ARG A 990 5.79 7.02 -19.89
C ARG A 990 7.12 6.76 -19.18
N GLY A 991 8.21 7.25 -19.76
CA GLY A 991 9.57 6.97 -19.28
C GLY A 991 10.61 7.79 -20.04
N TYR A 992 11.88 7.61 -19.69
CA TYR A 992 13.00 8.12 -20.49
C TYR A 992 13.27 7.20 -21.66
N VAL A 993 13.68 7.77 -22.81
CA VAL A 993 14.25 6.99 -23.94
C VAL A 993 15.53 6.26 -23.50
N ASP A 994 16.34 6.96 -22.71
CA ASP A 994 17.53 6.42 -22.06
C ASP A 994 17.73 7.18 -20.73
N PRO A 995 17.47 6.55 -19.58
CA PRO A 995 17.64 7.22 -18.31
C PRO A 995 19.09 7.61 -17.99
N GLU A 996 20.10 7.00 -18.64
CA GLU A 996 21.52 7.42 -18.53
C GLU A 996 21.82 8.68 -19.36
N GLU A 997 21.00 8.99 -20.37
CA GLU A 997 21.11 10.16 -21.25
C GLU A 997 19.75 10.90 -21.34
N PRO A 998 19.23 11.53 -20.25
CA PRO A 998 17.90 12.14 -20.19
C PRO A 998 17.61 13.19 -21.27
N GLU A 999 18.67 13.81 -21.83
CA GLU A 999 18.55 14.74 -22.96
C GLU A 999 18.09 14.09 -24.27
N GLN A 1000 18.05 12.76 -24.39
CA GLN A 1000 17.43 12.07 -25.52
C GLN A 1000 15.90 12.19 -25.49
N GLY A 1001 15.30 12.61 -24.35
CA GLY A 1001 13.88 12.86 -24.20
C GLY A 1001 13.12 11.66 -23.61
N PHE A 1002 11.82 11.64 -23.84
CA PHE A 1002 10.89 10.71 -23.21
C PHE A 1002 10.28 9.72 -24.19
N GLU A 1003 9.87 8.56 -23.66
CA GLU A 1003 8.86 7.69 -24.23
C GLU A 1003 7.47 8.14 -23.78
N TYR A 1004 6.45 7.89 -24.59
CA TYR A 1004 5.10 8.39 -24.35
C TYR A 1004 4.07 7.27 -24.33
N ILE A 1005 2.95 7.51 -23.64
CA ILE A 1005 1.80 6.61 -23.62
C ILE A 1005 1.03 6.72 -24.95
N PRO A 1006 0.59 7.92 -25.39
CA PRO A 1006 -0.01 8.07 -26.74
C PRO A 1006 1.05 8.14 -27.83
N GLU A 1007 0.70 7.73 -29.04
CA GLU A 1007 1.53 7.91 -30.24
C GLU A 1007 0.81 8.79 -31.26
N GLU A 1008 1.57 9.58 -32.05
CA GLU A 1008 0.99 10.29 -33.21
C GLU A 1008 0.40 9.30 -34.22
N GLY A 1009 -0.84 9.51 -34.62
CA GLY A 1009 -1.58 8.63 -35.52
C GLY A 1009 -2.24 7.45 -34.85
N ALA A 1010 -2.10 7.26 -33.54
CA ALA A 1010 -2.87 6.27 -32.79
C ALA A 1010 -4.38 6.56 -32.90
N GLN A 1011 -5.17 5.49 -32.99
CA GLN A 1011 -6.62 5.62 -32.96
C GLN A 1011 -7.09 5.96 -31.54
N PHE A 1012 -8.18 6.69 -31.45
CA PHE A 1012 -8.85 6.91 -30.15
C PHE A 1012 -10.35 6.79 -30.29
N THR A 1013 -11.00 6.56 -29.16
CA THR A 1013 -12.46 6.64 -28.99
C THR A 1013 -12.82 7.48 -27.78
N ILE A 1014 -13.95 8.17 -27.84
CA ILE A 1014 -14.63 8.84 -26.73
C ILE A 1014 -16.06 8.31 -26.72
N PRO A 1015 -16.35 7.21 -25.99
CA PRO A 1015 -17.70 6.71 -25.79
C PRO A 1015 -18.57 7.77 -25.09
N ARG A 1016 -19.82 7.93 -25.51
CA ARG A 1016 -20.75 8.91 -24.95
C ARG A 1016 -21.80 8.20 -24.11
N THR A 1017 -22.13 8.77 -22.98
CA THR A 1017 -23.22 8.29 -22.14
C THR A 1017 -24.34 9.32 -22.07
N TYR A 1018 -25.60 8.84 -22.25
CA TYR A 1018 -26.78 9.65 -22.24
C TYR A 1018 -27.76 9.13 -21.19
N ALA A 1019 -28.37 10.03 -20.44
CA ALA A 1019 -29.40 9.72 -19.46
C ALA A 1019 -30.69 10.46 -19.79
N TRP A 1020 -31.82 9.84 -19.46
CA TRP A 1020 -33.17 10.39 -19.54
C TRP A 1020 -33.94 9.98 -18.29
N ASP A 1021 -34.53 10.98 -17.55
CA ASP A 1021 -35.31 10.86 -16.32
C ASP A 1021 -36.80 11.27 -16.58
#